data_9d8aea28cfcb8e0b7dca4d36c54e35fa
#
_entry.id   9d8aea28cfcb8e0b7dca4d36c54e35fa
#
_cell.length_a   1.000
_cell.length_b   1.000
_cell.length_c   1.000
_cell.angle_alpha   90.00
_cell.angle_beta   90.00
_cell.angle_gamma   90.00
#
_symmetry.space_group_name_H-M   'P 1'
#
loop_
_entity.id
_entity.type
_entity.pdbx_description
1 polymer ?
#
loop_
_entity_poly.entity_id
_entity_poly.type
_entity_poly.pdbx_seq_one_letter_code
_entity_poly.pdbx_strand_id
1 'polypeptide(L)'
;MNIKLPKLSLVVLIGPSGSGKSTFARKHFLPTEVLSSDYCRGLVCDDQNDQAATGDAFAVLHFVAARRLALGKLTVVDATNVQPEARRPLVQLARQYHSLPVAIVLNPPERVCQDRNRDRPDRDFGPHVVVQQRSQLRRSLRGLGREGFRHVFVLESPAEIDAAVVERVPLWNDRQHESGPFDIIGDVHGCCDELEALLGELGYQPLVSNNPSLPAMPTYVHPAGRRAVFVGDLVDRGPRILDTLALVRNMVAAGTAHCVPGNHDVKLLRKLQGRQVQITHGLAQTLAELAALNIADDERTALAEELVKFLDGLVSHYVFDGGRLVVAHAGLKEEMQGRGSGRVRDFALYGETTGETDEFGLPVRHNWAAEYRGAAMVVYGHTPVPEPEWLNRTINIDTGCVFGGRLTALRYPEREFVSVPARHTYCEPSRPFLADELQAPALTAQQLYDDVLDADDVIGKRLVVTRLRGNVTIREENATAALEVMSRFAANPKWLVYLPPTMSPSETTTVEGLLEHPAEAFAYFRGQGCPQVVCEAKHMGSRAVVVVCQDEAAARARFGIDEGELGIVYTRTGRRFFGDRQQERRVLDRVRAAMTAAGVWEEFQTSWVCLDCELMPWSAKAQELLRSQYAATGAAGRASLPRAASMLEMAAVRLAGDERDRASVASAAFAARGENIQKFVAAYRQYCWTVDSDDDLKLAPFHLLATEGRVHADKNHVWHMDTLARVCQADTRMMLATPYQVIDVTDAESQARGIEWWSELTARGGEGMVVKPHDFVFKGRKGLSQPALKCRGREYLRIIYGADYDQAPHLDRLRNRGLGAKRSLALREFALGIEGLERFVRKEPLRRVHECVFGILALESEPVDPRL
;
A
#
# COMPACT_ATOMS: atom_id res chain seq x y z
N MET A 1 -33.90 6.41 -31.47
CA MET A 1 -33.61 7.16 -30.21
C MET A 1 -32.16 6.89 -29.77
N ASN A 2 -31.34 7.94 -29.49
CA ASN A 2 -30.04 7.77 -28.89
C ASN A 2 -30.15 7.81 -27.35
N ILE A 3 -29.80 6.70 -26.67
CA ILE A 3 -29.88 6.54 -25.23
C ILE A 3 -28.47 6.76 -24.67
N LYS A 4 -28.20 7.97 -24.16
CA LYS A 4 -26.92 8.28 -23.49
C LYS A 4 -26.93 7.68 -22.08
N LEU A 5 -26.16 6.64 -21.88
CA LEU A 5 -26.12 5.86 -20.64
C LEU A 5 -24.79 6.11 -19.91
N PRO A 6 -24.81 6.68 -18.68
CA PRO A 6 -23.61 6.82 -17.89
C PRO A 6 -22.97 5.47 -17.60
N LYS A 7 -21.63 5.37 -17.71
CA LYS A 7 -20.89 4.10 -17.54
C LYS A 7 -21.13 3.47 -16.16
N LEU A 8 -21.40 4.26 -15.12
CA LEU A 8 -21.74 3.78 -13.80
C LEU A 8 -23.23 3.93 -13.53
N SER A 9 -24.00 2.95 -13.99
CA SER A 9 -25.46 2.94 -13.84
C SER A 9 -25.97 1.56 -13.47
N LEU A 10 -27.12 1.55 -12.74
CA LEU A 10 -28.01 0.42 -12.63
C LEU A 10 -29.17 0.65 -13.60
N VAL A 11 -29.16 -0.07 -14.71
CA VAL A 11 -30.21 -0.01 -15.72
C VAL A 11 -31.31 -0.99 -15.38
N VAL A 12 -32.53 -0.52 -15.24
CA VAL A 12 -33.71 -1.35 -15.02
C VAL A 12 -34.54 -1.37 -16.31
N LEU A 13 -34.59 -2.53 -16.96
CA LEU A 13 -35.47 -2.76 -18.07
C LEU A 13 -36.90 -2.94 -17.53
N ILE A 14 -37.83 -2.18 -18.08
CA ILE A 14 -39.24 -2.18 -17.64
C ILE A 14 -40.14 -2.46 -18.84
N GLY A 15 -41.08 -3.38 -18.68
CA GLY A 15 -42.04 -3.65 -19.75
C GLY A 15 -42.77 -4.98 -19.55
N PRO A 16 -43.95 -5.17 -20.16
CA PRO A 16 -44.71 -6.41 -20.08
C PRO A 16 -43.96 -7.59 -20.69
N SER A 17 -44.38 -8.79 -20.42
CA SER A 17 -43.92 -9.98 -21.11
C SER A 17 -44.15 -9.83 -22.63
N GLY A 18 -43.18 -10.29 -23.45
CA GLY A 18 -43.25 -10.11 -24.92
C GLY A 18 -42.85 -8.72 -25.42
N SER A 19 -42.49 -7.72 -24.55
CA SER A 19 -42.10 -6.40 -24.99
C SER A 19 -40.74 -6.35 -25.70
N GLY A 20 -39.91 -7.40 -25.60
CA GLY A 20 -38.60 -7.47 -26.24
C GLY A 20 -37.41 -7.13 -25.33
N LYS A 21 -37.59 -7.05 -24.00
CA LYS A 21 -36.51 -6.69 -23.04
C LYS A 21 -35.25 -7.53 -23.18
N SER A 22 -35.37 -8.85 -23.16
CA SER A 22 -34.21 -9.74 -23.25
C SER A 22 -33.51 -9.68 -24.60
N THR A 23 -34.23 -9.41 -25.69
CA THR A 23 -33.65 -9.16 -27.00
C THR A 23 -32.92 -7.82 -27.05
N PHE A 24 -33.51 -6.77 -26.47
CA PHE A 24 -32.87 -5.47 -26.32
C PHE A 24 -31.61 -5.55 -25.46
N ALA A 25 -31.67 -6.27 -24.32
CA ALA A 25 -30.54 -6.50 -23.46
C ALA A 25 -29.39 -7.18 -24.22
N ARG A 26 -29.63 -8.26 -24.92
CA ARG A 26 -28.63 -8.99 -25.70
C ARG A 26 -28.03 -8.17 -26.85
N LYS A 27 -28.79 -7.26 -27.43
CA LYS A 27 -28.34 -6.40 -28.53
C LYS A 27 -27.38 -5.30 -28.06
N HIS A 28 -27.60 -4.73 -26.86
CA HIS A 28 -26.94 -3.50 -26.42
C HIS A 28 -25.98 -3.66 -25.26
N PHE A 29 -26.01 -4.80 -24.56
CA PHE A 29 -25.22 -5.03 -23.35
C PHE A 29 -24.43 -6.33 -23.43
N LEU A 30 -23.32 -6.39 -22.69
CA LEU A 30 -22.54 -7.62 -22.56
C LEU A 30 -23.33 -8.66 -21.74
N PRO A 31 -23.20 -9.96 -22.05
CA PRO A 31 -23.86 -11.00 -21.26
C PRO A 31 -23.56 -10.90 -19.76
N THR A 32 -22.35 -10.49 -19.38
CA THR A 32 -21.93 -10.31 -18.00
C THR A 32 -22.55 -9.08 -17.32
N GLU A 33 -23.11 -8.14 -18.05
CA GLU A 33 -23.78 -6.95 -17.53
C GLU A 33 -25.25 -7.20 -17.21
N VAL A 34 -25.87 -8.21 -17.87
CA VAL A 34 -27.30 -8.48 -17.79
C VAL A 34 -27.59 -9.52 -16.71
N LEU A 35 -28.41 -9.13 -15.76
CA LEU A 35 -28.97 -9.99 -14.73
C LEU A 35 -30.46 -10.24 -15.02
N SER A 36 -30.79 -11.42 -15.55
CA SER A 36 -32.15 -11.83 -15.86
C SER A 36 -32.79 -12.53 -14.66
N SER A 37 -34.01 -12.13 -14.31
CA SER A 37 -34.80 -12.82 -13.27
C SER A 37 -35.09 -14.27 -13.64
N ASP A 38 -35.36 -14.55 -14.92
CA ASP A 38 -35.63 -15.89 -15.42
C ASP A 38 -34.38 -16.78 -15.30
N TYR A 39 -33.21 -16.25 -15.72
CA TYR A 39 -31.94 -16.95 -15.58
C TYR A 39 -31.60 -17.25 -14.09
N CYS A 40 -31.78 -16.26 -13.20
CA CYS A 40 -31.55 -16.47 -11.77
C CYS A 40 -32.51 -17.52 -11.19
N ARG A 41 -33.74 -17.60 -11.69
CA ARG A 41 -34.74 -18.63 -11.30
C ARG A 41 -34.26 -20.02 -11.71
N GLY A 42 -33.75 -20.16 -12.95
CA GLY A 42 -33.14 -21.40 -13.42
C GLY A 42 -31.90 -21.80 -12.59
N LEU A 43 -31.09 -20.85 -12.11
CA LEU A 43 -29.96 -21.13 -11.22
C LEU A 43 -30.38 -21.67 -9.84
N VAL A 44 -31.58 -21.31 -9.38
CA VAL A 44 -32.09 -21.69 -8.04
C VAL A 44 -32.83 -23.01 -8.04
N CYS A 45 -33.63 -23.27 -9.09
CA CYS A 45 -34.55 -24.42 -9.10
C CYS A 45 -34.56 -25.25 -10.40
N ASP A 46 -33.52 -25.06 -11.27
CA ASP A 46 -33.39 -25.73 -12.57
C ASP A 46 -34.54 -25.47 -13.58
N ASP A 47 -35.50 -24.59 -13.22
CA ASP A 47 -36.62 -24.17 -14.07
C ASP A 47 -36.79 -22.66 -14.08
N GLN A 48 -36.60 -22.04 -15.28
CA GLN A 48 -36.75 -20.60 -15.47
C GLN A 48 -38.22 -20.11 -15.32
N ASN A 49 -39.20 -21.01 -15.37
CA ASN A 49 -40.65 -20.70 -15.32
C ASN A 49 -41.28 -20.92 -13.94
N ASP A 50 -40.60 -21.59 -13.01
CA ASP A 50 -41.13 -21.82 -11.67
C ASP A 50 -41.29 -20.53 -10.86
N GLN A 51 -42.54 -20.04 -10.78
CA GLN A 51 -42.85 -18.80 -10.07
C GLN A 51 -42.72 -18.92 -8.55
N ALA A 52 -42.69 -20.12 -7.98
CA ALA A 52 -42.51 -20.33 -6.55
C ALA A 52 -41.10 -19.90 -6.10
N ALA A 53 -40.08 -20.07 -6.96
CA ALA A 53 -38.68 -19.68 -6.70
C ALA A 53 -38.42 -18.19 -6.97
N THR A 54 -39.41 -17.36 -7.25
CA THR A 54 -39.20 -15.93 -7.62
C THR A 54 -38.50 -15.14 -6.52
N GLY A 55 -38.83 -15.38 -5.25
CA GLY A 55 -38.18 -14.69 -4.12
C GLY A 55 -36.66 -14.94 -4.06
N ASP A 56 -36.27 -16.19 -4.17
CA ASP A 56 -34.86 -16.62 -4.13
C ASP A 56 -34.09 -16.16 -5.39
N ALA A 57 -34.77 -16.20 -6.55
CA ALA A 57 -34.21 -15.66 -7.80
C ALA A 57 -33.85 -14.18 -7.69
N PHE A 58 -34.74 -13.36 -7.08
CA PHE A 58 -34.46 -11.95 -6.84
C PHE A 58 -33.40 -11.74 -5.74
N ALA A 59 -33.27 -12.59 -4.74
CA ALA A 59 -32.20 -12.53 -3.75
C ALA A 59 -30.82 -12.73 -4.42
N VAL A 60 -30.68 -13.74 -5.28
CA VAL A 60 -29.47 -13.96 -6.09
C VAL A 60 -29.19 -12.77 -7.01
N LEU A 61 -30.22 -12.28 -7.73
CA LEU A 61 -30.09 -11.12 -8.61
C LEU A 61 -29.57 -9.87 -7.86
N HIS A 62 -30.16 -9.55 -6.73
CA HIS A 62 -29.76 -8.40 -5.90
C HIS A 62 -28.35 -8.58 -5.34
N PHE A 63 -27.98 -9.80 -4.91
CA PHE A 63 -26.63 -10.08 -4.44
C PHE A 63 -25.57 -9.82 -5.54
N VAL A 64 -25.78 -10.36 -6.74
CA VAL A 64 -24.84 -10.16 -7.86
C VAL A 64 -24.81 -8.70 -8.28
N ALA A 65 -25.98 -8.02 -8.35
CA ALA A 65 -26.06 -6.60 -8.67
C ALA A 65 -25.27 -5.76 -7.65
N ALA A 66 -25.41 -6.03 -6.36
CA ALA A 66 -24.66 -5.36 -5.30
C ALA A 66 -23.15 -5.48 -5.49
N ARG A 67 -22.64 -6.67 -5.77
CA ARG A 67 -21.20 -6.90 -5.99
C ARG A 67 -20.68 -6.19 -7.23
N ARG A 68 -21.45 -6.19 -8.31
CA ARG A 68 -21.09 -5.48 -9.54
C ARG A 68 -21.06 -3.96 -9.33
N LEU A 69 -22.06 -3.39 -8.67
CA LEU A 69 -22.14 -1.96 -8.37
C LEU A 69 -21.03 -1.52 -7.40
N ALA A 70 -20.68 -2.35 -6.41
CA ALA A 70 -19.54 -2.12 -5.52
C ALA A 70 -18.23 -1.96 -6.33
N LEU A 71 -18.04 -2.81 -7.34
CA LEU A 71 -16.89 -2.77 -8.25
C LEU A 71 -16.99 -1.70 -9.36
N GLY A 72 -17.98 -0.81 -9.31
CA GLY A 72 -18.18 0.23 -10.33
C GLY A 72 -18.56 -0.29 -11.71
N LYS A 73 -19.22 -1.46 -11.81
CA LYS A 73 -19.59 -2.07 -13.08
C LYS A 73 -21.03 -1.75 -13.47
N LEU A 74 -21.22 -1.36 -14.74
CA LEU A 74 -22.56 -1.23 -15.33
C LEU A 74 -23.33 -2.52 -15.10
N THR A 75 -24.59 -2.39 -14.61
CA THR A 75 -25.45 -3.53 -14.31
C THR A 75 -26.82 -3.30 -14.91
N VAL A 76 -27.36 -4.30 -15.59
CA VAL A 76 -28.66 -4.27 -16.26
C VAL A 76 -29.56 -5.33 -15.65
N VAL A 77 -30.73 -4.96 -15.18
CA VAL A 77 -31.72 -5.88 -14.63
C VAL A 77 -32.81 -6.14 -15.69
N ASP A 78 -32.85 -7.38 -16.19
CA ASP A 78 -33.85 -7.86 -17.13
C ASP A 78 -34.96 -8.63 -16.39
N ALA A 79 -36.02 -7.92 -16.03
CA ALA A 79 -37.25 -8.44 -15.45
C ALA A 79 -38.45 -7.61 -15.92
N THR A 80 -39.68 -7.99 -15.62
CA THR A 80 -40.85 -7.20 -16.02
C THR A 80 -40.88 -5.84 -15.37
N ASN A 81 -40.56 -5.72 -14.10
CA ASN A 81 -40.40 -4.48 -13.32
C ASN A 81 -41.55 -3.46 -13.49
N VAL A 82 -42.78 -3.92 -13.82
CA VAL A 82 -43.92 -3.02 -14.13
C VAL A 82 -44.53 -2.38 -12.89
N GLN A 83 -44.29 -2.94 -11.70
CA GLN A 83 -44.81 -2.44 -10.43
C GLN A 83 -43.74 -1.63 -9.68
N PRO A 84 -44.12 -0.54 -8.98
CA PRO A 84 -43.20 0.27 -8.16
C PRO A 84 -42.49 -0.55 -7.07
N GLU A 85 -43.21 -1.53 -6.48
CA GLU A 85 -42.69 -2.40 -5.41
C GLU A 85 -41.49 -3.22 -5.88
N ALA A 86 -41.50 -3.72 -7.13
CA ALA A 86 -40.41 -4.47 -7.72
C ALA A 86 -39.17 -3.57 -8.04
N ARG A 87 -39.40 -2.30 -8.32
CA ARG A 87 -38.34 -1.34 -8.68
C ARG A 87 -37.67 -0.68 -7.46
N ARG A 88 -38.43 -0.52 -6.35
CA ARG A 88 -37.95 0.15 -5.13
C ARG A 88 -36.64 -0.44 -4.59
N PRO A 89 -36.49 -1.77 -4.43
CA PRO A 89 -35.23 -2.36 -3.97
C PRO A 89 -34.03 -2.07 -4.91
N LEU A 90 -34.28 -2.05 -6.23
CA LEU A 90 -33.24 -1.77 -7.22
C LEU A 90 -32.77 -0.31 -7.15
N VAL A 91 -33.70 0.64 -6.99
CA VAL A 91 -33.37 2.05 -6.80
C VAL A 91 -32.61 2.27 -5.47
N GLN A 92 -33.04 1.57 -4.40
CA GLN A 92 -32.33 1.60 -3.11
C GLN A 92 -30.91 1.05 -3.24
N LEU A 93 -30.75 -0.06 -3.95
CA LEU A 93 -29.44 -0.66 -4.21
C LEU A 93 -28.52 0.30 -5.01
N ALA A 94 -29.04 0.94 -6.06
CA ALA A 94 -28.28 1.94 -6.80
C ALA A 94 -27.83 3.10 -5.89
N ARG A 95 -28.71 3.59 -5.02
CA ARG A 95 -28.40 4.66 -4.04
C ARG A 95 -27.33 4.24 -3.02
N GLN A 96 -27.42 3.00 -2.53
CA GLN A 96 -26.46 2.44 -1.58
C GLN A 96 -25.02 2.46 -2.15
N TYR A 97 -24.90 2.15 -3.44
CA TYR A 97 -23.60 2.13 -4.13
C TYR A 97 -23.32 3.41 -4.94
N HIS A 98 -24.02 4.50 -4.69
CA HIS A 98 -23.86 5.79 -5.37
C HIS A 98 -23.84 5.70 -6.90
N SER A 99 -24.58 4.74 -7.46
CA SER A 99 -24.74 4.52 -8.89
C SER A 99 -26.04 5.16 -9.38
N LEU A 100 -26.08 5.56 -10.65
CA LEU A 100 -27.26 6.20 -11.22
C LEU A 100 -28.32 5.17 -11.61
N PRO A 101 -29.53 5.19 -11.04
CA PRO A 101 -30.63 4.35 -11.50
C PRO A 101 -31.19 4.91 -12.81
N VAL A 102 -31.24 4.07 -13.85
CA VAL A 102 -31.75 4.40 -15.18
C VAL A 102 -32.88 3.44 -15.55
N ALA A 103 -34.01 3.96 -15.98
CA ALA A 103 -35.10 3.18 -16.50
C ALA A 103 -35.12 3.19 -18.03
N ILE A 104 -35.15 2.02 -18.66
CA ILE A 104 -35.44 1.85 -20.08
C ILE A 104 -36.76 1.09 -20.18
N VAL A 105 -37.78 1.78 -20.61
CA VAL A 105 -39.16 1.27 -20.68
C VAL A 105 -39.44 0.83 -22.11
N LEU A 106 -39.78 -0.44 -22.30
CA LEU A 106 -40.23 -1.00 -23.56
C LEU A 106 -41.78 -1.22 -23.48
N ASN A 107 -42.52 -0.32 -24.14
CA ASN A 107 -43.99 -0.29 -24.07
C ASN A 107 -44.64 -0.42 -25.47
N PRO A 108 -44.27 -1.43 -26.29
CA PRO A 108 -44.89 -1.62 -27.61
C PRO A 108 -46.40 -1.93 -27.48
N PRO A 109 -47.17 -1.85 -28.56
CA PRO A 109 -48.59 -2.19 -28.55
C PRO A 109 -48.89 -3.59 -27.99
N GLU A 110 -50.00 -3.73 -27.29
CA GLU A 110 -50.41 -4.97 -26.61
C GLU A 110 -50.44 -6.20 -27.54
N ARG A 111 -50.98 -6.01 -28.77
CA ARG A 111 -50.99 -7.06 -29.77
C ARG A 111 -49.62 -7.64 -30.07
N VAL A 112 -48.60 -6.77 -30.18
CA VAL A 112 -47.22 -7.20 -30.44
C VAL A 112 -46.68 -8.05 -29.28
N CYS A 113 -47.01 -7.68 -28.03
CA CYS A 113 -46.61 -8.44 -26.87
C CYS A 113 -47.29 -9.82 -26.81
N GLN A 114 -48.57 -9.85 -27.13
CA GLN A 114 -49.36 -11.08 -27.16
C GLN A 114 -48.91 -12.05 -28.25
N ASP A 115 -48.70 -11.54 -29.49
CA ASP A 115 -48.19 -12.34 -30.62
C ASP A 115 -46.83 -12.95 -30.29
N ARG A 116 -45.84 -12.14 -29.75
CA ARG A 116 -44.53 -12.62 -29.37
C ARG A 116 -44.55 -13.63 -28.17
N ASN A 117 -45.52 -13.55 -27.27
CA ASN A 117 -45.68 -14.55 -26.24
C ASN A 117 -46.28 -15.85 -26.74
N ARG A 118 -47.22 -15.81 -27.71
CA ARG A 118 -47.80 -16.98 -28.35
C ARG A 118 -46.73 -17.82 -29.07
N ASP A 119 -45.78 -17.14 -29.69
CA ASP A 119 -44.69 -17.78 -30.44
C ASP A 119 -43.61 -18.41 -29.54
N ARG A 120 -43.76 -18.34 -28.18
CA ARG A 120 -42.82 -18.91 -27.21
C ARG A 120 -43.38 -20.20 -26.65
N PRO A 121 -42.82 -21.38 -27.01
CA PRO A 121 -43.33 -22.66 -26.54
C PRO A 121 -43.04 -22.94 -25.05
N ASP A 122 -42.16 -22.17 -24.45
CA ASP A 122 -41.66 -22.32 -23.08
C ASP A 122 -42.47 -21.52 -22.03
N ARG A 123 -43.55 -20.79 -22.46
CA ARG A 123 -44.31 -19.94 -21.55
C ARG A 123 -45.81 -20.15 -21.70
N ASP A 124 -46.44 -20.73 -20.67
CA ASP A 124 -47.86 -20.97 -20.61
C ASP A 124 -48.57 -20.00 -19.65
N PHE A 125 -48.78 -18.73 -20.06
CA PHE A 125 -49.67 -17.82 -19.35
C PHE A 125 -50.61 -17.08 -20.32
N GLY A 126 -51.85 -16.94 -19.89
CA GLY A 126 -52.88 -16.38 -20.73
C GLY A 126 -52.71 -14.90 -21.09
N PRO A 127 -53.38 -14.43 -22.17
CA PRO A 127 -53.32 -13.03 -22.64
C PRO A 127 -53.62 -11.99 -21.54
N HIS A 128 -54.43 -12.34 -20.53
CA HIS A 128 -54.80 -11.46 -19.41
C HIS A 128 -53.59 -10.94 -18.62
N VAL A 129 -52.48 -11.73 -18.53
CA VAL A 129 -51.27 -11.34 -17.81
C VAL A 129 -50.62 -10.14 -18.47
N VAL A 130 -50.52 -10.13 -19.81
CA VAL A 130 -49.98 -8.99 -20.57
C VAL A 130 -50.83 -7.74 -20.38
N VAL A 131 -52.17 -7.88 -20.43
CA VAL A 131 -53.12 -6.78 -20.20
C VAL A 131 -52.92 -6.17 -18.81
N GLN A 132 -52.84 -7.03 -17.80
CA GLN A 132 -52.63 -6.61 -16.40
C GLN A 132 -51.28 -5.88 -16.25
N GLN A 133 -50.21 -6.46 -16.76
CA GLN A 133 -48.85 -5.84 -16.70
C GLN A 133 -48.81 -4.48 -17.39
N ARG A 134 -49.47 -4.35 -18.53
CA ARG A 134 -49.58 -3.06 -19.24
C ARG A 134 -50.40 -2.03 -18.45
N SER A 135 -51.48 -2.43 -17.84
CA SER A 135 -52.29 -1.54 -16.99
C SER A 135 -51.44 -1.03 -15.80
N GLN A 136 -50.70 -1.90 -15.14
CA GLN A 136 -49.80 -1.56 -14.04
C GLN A 136 -48.72 -0.58 -14.50
N LEU A 137 -48.08 -0.83 -15.65
CA LEU A 137 -47.05 0.05 -16.21
C LEU A 137 -47.63 1.44 -16.52
N ARG A 138 -48.81 1.53 -17.19
CA ARG A 138 -49.47 2.81 -17.49
C ARG A 138 -49.73 3.68 -16.24
N ARG A 139 -50.18 3.04 -15.14
CA ARG A 139 -50.46 3.74 -13.87
C ARG A 139 -49.16 4.29 -13.22
N SER A 140 -48.02 3.60 -13.34
CA SER A 140 -46.76 3.96 -12.69
C SER A 140 -45.78 4.75 -13.57
N LEU A 141 -45.96 4.78 -14.89
CA LEU A 141 -44.99 5.33 -15.85
C LEU A 141 -44.66 6.79 -15.54
N ARG A 142 -45.66 7.65 -15.25
CA ARG A 142 -45.44 9.07 -14.92
C ARG A 142 -44.73 9.27 -13.57
N GLY A 143 -44.67 8.25 -12.73
CA GLY A 143 -44.07 8.28 -11.39
C GLY A 143 -42.59 7.91 -11.35
N LEU A 144 -42.01 7.37 -12.41
CA LEU A 144 -40.65 6.81 -12.41
C LEU A 144 -39.59 7.81 -11.91
N GLY A 145 -39.66 9.07 -12.32
CA GLY A 145 -38.76 10.10 -11.81
C GLY A 145 -38.89 10.33 -10.29
N ARG A 146 -40.13 10.27 -9.76
CA ARG A 146 -40.39 10.40 -8.31
C ARG A 146 -39.96 9.15 -7.51
N GLU A 147 -39.91 7.98 -8.16
CA GLU A 147 -39.36 6.76 -7.56
C GLU A 147 -37.84 6.85 -7.38
N GLY A 148 -37.20 7.78 -8.12
CA GLY A 148 -35.77 8.08 -8.01
C GLY A 148 -34.91 7.69 -9.21
N PHE A 149 -35.50 7.30 -10.33
CA PHE A 149 -34.75 7.12 -11.58
C PHE A 149 -34.25 8.47 -12.08
N ARG A 150 -32.95 8.55 -12.34
CA ARG A 150 -32.29 9.77 -12.83
C ARG A 150 -32.56 10.04 -14.30
N HIS A 151 -32.60 8.95 -15.09
CA HIS A 151 -32.92 8.99 -16.51
C HIS A 151 -34.04 7.99 -16.80
N VAL A 152 -35.01 8.38 -17.60
CA VAL A 152 -36.14 7.56 -18.03
C VAL A 152 -36.25 7.65 -19.55
N PHE A 153 -36.06 6.54 -20.22
CA PHE A 153 -36.21 6.41 -21.66
C PHE A 153 -37.41 5.54 -21.95
N VAL A 154 -38.34 6.00 -22.77
CA VAL A 154 -39.57 5.26 -23.12
C VAL A 154 -39.57 4.99 -24.63
N LEU A 155 -39.67 3.70 -24.99
CA LEU A 155 -39.74 3.21 -26.37
C LEU A 155 -41.13 2.60 -26.57
N GLU A 156 -41.95 3.20 -27.44
CA GLU A 156 -43.39 2.87 -27.56
C GLU A 156 -43.73 2.00 -28.78
N SER A 157 -42.78 1.83 -29.69
CA SER A 157 -43.04 1.03 -30.89
C SER A 157 -41.89 0.04 -31.17
N PRO A 158 -42.18 -1.08 -31.88
CA PRO A 158 -41.09 -1.98 -32.33
C PRO A 158 -40.01 -1.27 -33.14
N ALA A 159 -40.37 -0.34 -34.01
CA ALA A 159 -39.44 0.43 -34.83
C ALA A 159 -38.51 1.29 -33.95
N GLU A 160 -39.03 1.93 -32.90
CA GLU A 160 -38.20 2.68 -31.93
C GLU A 160 -37.26 1.78 -31.17
N ILE A 161 -37.72 0.60 -30.72
CA ILE A 161 -36.93 -0.40 -29.99
C ILE A 161 -35.80 -0.91 -30.89
N ASP A 162 -36.07 -1.21 -32.13
CA ASP A 162 -35.10 -1.75 -33.08
C ASP A 162 -34.09 -0.68 -33.54
N ALA A 163 -34.53 0.58 -33.69
CA ALA A 163 -33.68 1.71 -34.09
C ALA A 163 -32.96 2.39 -32.90
N ALA A 164 -33.18 1.93 -31.65
CA ALA A 164 -32.51 2.49 -30.50
C ALA A 164 -30.99 2.19 -30.54
N VAL A 165 -30.20 3.18 -30.16
CA VAL A 165 -28.74 3.07 -30.00
C VAL A 165 -28.40 3.45 -28.57
N VAL A 166 -27.65 2.59 -27.88
CA VAL A 166 -27.16 2.84 -26.53
C VAL A 166 -25.70 3.30 -26.62
N GLU A 167 -25.48 4.56 -26.28
CA GLU A 167 -24.17 5.19 -26.19
C GLU A 167 -23.73 5.28 -24.74
N ARG A 168 -22.57 4.68 -24.41
CA ARG A 168 -21.99 4.78 -23.07
C ARG A 168 -21.19 6.06 -22.93
N VAL A 169 -21.60 6.92 -22.01
CA VAL A 169 -20.94 8.19 -21.74
C VAL A 169 -20.26 8.16 -20.37
N PRO A 170 -19.07 8.78 -20.22
CA PRO A 170 -18.47 8.93 -18.90
C PRO A 170 -19.37 9.80 -18.01
N LEU A 171 -19.23 9.68 -16.67
CA LEU A 171 -19.81 10.65 -15.77
C LEU A 171 -19.12 12.01 -15.93
N TRP A 172 -19.80 13.09 -15.60
CA TRP A 172 -19.28 14.47 -15.73
C TRP A 172 -18.02 14.73 -14.87
N ASN A 173 -17.80 13.94 -13.82
CA ASN A 173 -16.62 14.00 -12.96
C ASN A 173 -15.48 13.06 -13.43
N ASP A 174 -15.70 12.24 -14.43
CA ASP A 174 -14.70 11.33 -14.98
C ASP A 174 -13.83 12.06 -16.03
N ARG A 175 -12.62 12.44 -15.58
CA ARG A 175 -11.57 13.05 -16.38
C ARG A 175 -10.30 12.20 -16.41
N GLN A 176 -10.44 10.89 -16.28
CA GLN A 176 -9.31 9.95 -16.19
C GLN A 176 -8.39 9.98 -17.42
N HIS A 177 -8.87 10.46 -18.56
CA HIS A 177 -8.09 10.64 -19.77
C HIS A 177 -7.14 11.86 -19.72
N GLU A 178 -7.31 12.74 -18.73
CA GLU A 178 -6.49 13.92 -18.50
C GLU A 178 -5.44 13.59 -17.44
N SER A 179 -4.17 13.48 -17.85
CA SER A 179 -3.06 13.09 -16.98
C SER A 179 -2.28 14.28 -16.40
N GLY A 180 -2.69 15.51 -16.69
CA GLY A 180 -1.99 16.73 -16.32
C GLY A 180 -0.92 17.14 -17.33
N PRO A 181 0.08 17.94 -16.92
CA PRO A 181 0.34 18.41 -15.56
C PRO A 181 -0.71 19.41 -15.05
N PHE A 182 -0.94 19.38 -13.73
CA PHE A 182 -1.90 20.26 -13.05
C PHE A 182 -1.23 21.08 -11.94
N ASP A 183 -1.80 22.29 -11.66
CA ASP A 183 -1.53 23.08 -10.47
C ASP A 183 -2.85 23.19 -9.69
N ILE A 184 -2.94 22.50 -8.54
CA ILE A 184 -4.16 22.39 -7.74
C ILE A 184 -4.12 23.48 -6.68
N ILE A 185 -5.07 24.42 -6.71
CA ILE A 185 -5.07 25.66 -5.93
C ILE A 185 -6.10 25.54 -4.80
N GLY A 186 -5.68 25.84 -3.57
CA GLY A 186 -6.51 25.83 -2.36
C GLY A 186 -7.59 26.90 -2.33
N ASP A 187 -8.27 27.02 -1.17
CA ASP A 187 -9.41 27.90 -0.95
C ASP A 187 -9.01 29.38 -1.12
N VAL A 188 -9.69 30.09 -2.01
CA VAL A 188 -9.33 31.47 -2.40
C VAL A 188 -10.06 32.54 -1.60
N HIS A 189 -11.34 32.34 -1.32
CA HIS A 189 -12.18 33.27 -0.55
C HIS A 189 -12.04 34.72 -0.95
N GLY A 190 -12.07 35.04 -2.25
CA GLY A 190 -11.98 36.44 -2.71
C GLY A 190 -10.61 37.13 -2.52
N CYS A 191 -9.54 36.37 -2.19
CA CYS A 191 -8.16 36.85 -2.13
C CYS A 191 -7.56 36.90 -3.55
N CYS A 192 -8.12 37.73 -4.41
CA CYS A 192 -7.79 37.78 -5.83
C CYS A 192 -6.35 38.25 -6.10
N ASP A 193 -5.82 39.15 -5.29
CA ASP A 193 -4.45 39.65 -5.43
C ASP A 193 -3.41 38.55 -5.18
N GLU A 194 -3.67 37.71 -4.17
CA GLU A 194 -2.86 36.55 -3.86
C GLU A 194 -3.00 35.47 -4.96
N LEU A 195 -4.21 35.31 -5.51
CA LEU A 195 -4.44 34.42 -6.63
C LEU A 195 -3.66 34.83 -7.88
N GLU A 196 -3.70 36.10 -8.24
CA GLU A 196 -2.93 36.62 -9.38
C GLU A 196 -1.41 36.46 -9.15
N ALA A 197 -0.93 36.75 -7.93
CA ALA A 197 0.47 36.55 -7.56
C ALA A 197 0.87 35.05 -7.65
N LEU A 198 0.04 34.14 -7.11
CA LEU A 198 0.29 32.70 -7.17
C LEU A 198 0.30 32.16 -8.60
N LEU A 199 -0.63 32.60 -9.45
CA LEU A 199 -0.65 32.24 -10.87
C LEU A 199 0.62 32.72 -11.57
N GLY A 200 1.14 33.90 -11.23
CA GLY A 200 2.44 34.41 -11.72
C GLY A 200 3.61 33.53 -11.30
N GLU A 201 3.72 33.16 -10.03
CA GLU A 201 4.76 32.25 -9.49
C GLU A 201 4.68 30.86 -10.12
N LEU A 202 3.49 30.36 -10.42
CA LEU A 202 3.28 29.12 -11.13
C LEU A 202 3.65 29.19 -12.61
N GLY A 203 3.83 30.40 -13.18
CA GLY A 203 4.21 30.62 -14.57
C GLY A 203 3.05 30.87 -15.54
N TYR A 204 1.83 31.12 -15.03
CA TYR A 204 0.70 31.51 -15.86
C TYR A 204 0.84 32.95 -16.33
N GLN A 205 0.39 33.21 -17.54
CA GLN A 205 0.41 34.54 -18.17
C GLN A 205 -1.02 35.03 -18.43
N PRO A 206 -1.32 36.30 -18.12
CA PRO A 206 -2.62 36.86 -18.40
C PRO A 206 -2.80 37.12 -19.91
N LEU A 207 -3.91 36.61 -20.44
CA LEU A 207 -4.38 36.97 -21.79
C LEU A 207 -5.57 37.91 -21.66
N VAL A 208 -5.50 39.02 -22.35
CA VAL A 208 -6.64 39.97 -22.42
C VAL A 208 -7.77 39.27 -23.18
N SER A 209 -8.89 39.03 -22.50
CA SER A 209 -10.07 38.44 -23.11
C SER A 209 -10.80 39.48 -23.96
N ASN A 210 -11.14 39.12 -25.20
CA ASN A 210 -12.03 39.94 -26.06
C ASN A 210 -13.51 39.83 -25.65
N ASN A 211 -13.84 39.02 -24.64
CA ASN A 211 -15.19 38.83 -24.12
C ASN A 211 -15.30 39.57 -22.77
N PRO A 212 -16.06 40.67 -22.68
CA PRO A 212 -16.17 41.44 -21.45
C PRO A 212 -16.95 40.62 -20.41
N SER A 213 -16.24 39.94 -19.52
CA SER A 213 -16.82 39.46 -18.27
C SER A 213 -17.06 40.66 -17.35
N LEU A 214 -18.10 40.62 -16.54
CA LEU A 214 -18.30 41.59 -15.44
C LEU A 214 -17.96 40.90 -14.11
N PRO A 215 -16.99 41.45 -13.35
CA PRO A 215 -15.97 42.44 -13.73
C PRO A 215 -14.99 41.90 -14.83
N ALA A 216 -14.35 42.85 -15.51
CA ALA A 216 -13.43 42.51 -16.62
C ALA A 216 -12.10 41.96 -16.05
N MET A 217 -11.94 40.65 -16.05
CA MET A 217 -10.73 39.95 -15.61
C MET A 217 -10.03 39.22 -16.77
N PRO A 218 -8.69 39.16 -16.77
CA PRO A 218 -7.95 38.40 -17.77
C PRO A 218 -8.21 36.90 -17.63
N THR A 219 -7.91 36.16 -18.69
CA THR A 219 -7.81 34.70 -18.67
C THR A 219 -6.34 34.31 -18.49
N TYR A 220 -6.00 33.52 -17.49
CA TYR A 220 -4.65 33.04 -17.30
C TYR A 220 -4.39 31.73 -18.05
N VAL A 221 -3.25 31.66 -18.73
CA VAL A 221 -2.83 30.48 -19.52
C VAL A 221 -1.39 30.16 -19.21
N HIS A 222 -1.08 28.89 -18.97
CA HIS A 222 0.30 28.43 -18.79
C HIS A 222 0.96 28.12 -20.13
N PRO A 223 2.15 28.69 -20.47
CA PRO A 223 2.81 28.51 -21.77
C PRO A 223 3.13 27.03 -22.11
N ALA A 224 3.44 26.22 -21.09
CA ALA A 224 3.71 24.79 -21.24
C ALA A 224 2.43 23.93 -21.16
N GLY A 225 1.25 24.51 -21.22
CA GLY A 225 -0.02 23.77 -21.27
C GLY A 225 -0.45 23.15 -19.94
N ARG A 226 0.13 23.54 -18.81
CA ARG A 226 -0.39 23.18 -17.47
C ARG A 226 -1.77 23.76 -17.26
N ARG A 227 -2.61 23.09 -16.49
CA ARG A 227 -3.97 23.56 -16.17
C ARG A 227 -4.16 23.69 -14.67
N ALA A 228 -4.86 24.75 -14.28
CA ALA A 228 -5.22 24.94 -12.89
C ALA A 228 -6.41 24.05 -12.49
N VAL A 229 -6.47 23.64 -11.21
CA VAL A 229 -7.64 22.95 -10.64
C VAL A 229 -7.95 23.62 -9.31
N PHE A 230 -9.08 24.33 -9.22
CA PHE A 230 -9.50 25.02 -8.00
C PHE A 230 -10.30 24.08 -7.10
N VAL A 231 -9.98 24.06 -5.78
CA VAL A 231 -10.68 23.19 -4.82
C VAL A 231 -11.99 23.80 -4.29
N GLY A 232 -12.38 24.97 -4.77
CA GLY A 232 -13.62 25.66 -4.40
C GLY A 232 -13.42 26.77 -3.39
N ASP A 233 -14.52 27.17 -2.73
CA ASP A 233 -14.60 28.32 -1.82
C ASP A 233 -13.97 29.59 -2.42
N LEU A 234 -14.50 29.96 -3.60
CA LEU A 234 -14.05 31.12 -4.34
C LEU A 234 -14.56 32.43 -3.72
N VAL A 235 -15.68 32.35 -3.01
CA VAL A 235 -16.48 33.51 -2.51
C VAL A 235 -16.36 33.69 -1.01
N ASP A 236 -16.91 34.81 -0.54
CA ASP A 236 -17.03 35.23 0.85
C ASP A 236 -15.70 35.66 1.50
N ARG A 237 -15.78 36.52 2.52
CA ARG A 237 -14.71 36.97 3.43
C ARG A 237 -13.65 37.92 2.85
N GLY A 238 -13.15 37.66 1.66
CA GLY A 238 -12.04 38.40 1.07
C GLY A 238 -12.45 39.69 0.39
N PRO A 239 -11.48 40.52 -0.06
CA PRO A 239 -11.72 41.87 -0.53
C PRO A 239 -12.17 42.03 -1.99
N ARG A 240 -11.92 40.99 -2.86
CA ARG A 240 -12.18 41.05 -4.30
C ARG A 240 -12.88 39.79 -4.78
N ILE A 241 -14.11 39.55 -4.32
CA ILE A 241 -14.86 38.32 -4.52
C ILE A 241 -15.30 38.14 -5.97
N LEU A 242 -15.86 39.19 -6.57
CA LEU A 242 -16.37 39.18 -7.93
C LEU A 242 -15.23 39.03 -8.96
N ASP A 243 -14.08 39.68 -8.68
CA ASP A 243 -12.87 39.51 -9.52
C ASP A 243 -12.39 38.08 -9.50
N THR A 244 -12.34 37.46 -8.33
CA THR A 244 -11.99 36.02 -8.19
C THR A 244 -12.95 35.12 -8.98
N LEU A 245 -14.27 35.33 -8.85
CA LEU A 245 -15.26 34.58 -9.62
C LEU A 245 -15.11 34.74 -11.13
N ALA A 246 -14.88 35.99 -11.57
CA ALA A 246 -14.72 36.32 -12.99
C ALA A 246 -13.44 35.67 -13.56
N LEU A 247 -12.32 35.76 -12.82
CA LEU A 247 -11.03 35.14 -13.22
C LEU A 247 -11.18 33.62 -13.37
N VAL A 248 -11.68 32.95 -12.35
CA VAL A 248 -11.82 31.50 -12.37
C VAL A 248 -12.83 31.05 -13.43
N ARG A 249 -13.96 31.72 -13.57
CA ARG A 249 -14.95 31.49 -14.62
C ARG A 249 -14.33 31.60 -16.03
N ASN A 250 -13.53 32.64 -16.25
CA ASN A 250 -12.85 32.85 -17.55
C ASN A 250 -11.88 31.73 -17.85
N MET A 251 -11.07 31.30 -16.87
CA MET A 251 -10.15 30.17 -17.04
C MET A 251 -10.88 28.85 -17.31
N VAL A 252 -11.98 28.58 -16.60
CA VAL A 252 -12.79 27.37 -16.81
C VAL A 252 -13.46 27.38 -18.19
N ALA A 253 -14.01 28.51 -18.60
CA ALA A 253 -14.62 28.69 -19.93
C ALA A 253 -13.60 28.52 -21.06
N ALA A 254 -12.37 28.98 -20.88
CA ALA A 254 -11.27 28.81 -21.83
C ALA A 254 -10.64 27.41 -21.82
N GLY A 255 -11.01 26.54 -20.87
CA GLY A 255 -10.45 25.20 -20.73
C GLY A 255 -9.04 25.17 -20.14
N THR A 256 -8.56 26.29 -19.58
CA THR A 256 -7.25 26.39 -18.90
C THR A 256 -7.33 26.02 -17.41
N ALA A 257 -8.54 25.83 -16.89
CA ALA A 257 -8.77 25.39 -15.53
C ALA A 257 -9.98 24.47 -15.39
N HIS A 258 -9.96 23.69 -14.30
CA HIS A 258 -11.11 23.01 -13.71
C HIS A 258 -11.43 23.64 -12.34
N CYS A 259 -12.67 23.50 -11.89
CA CYS A 259 -13.08 23.98 -10.58
C CYS A 259 -14.11 23.04 -9.98
N VAL A 260 -13.95 22.64 -8.71
CA VAL A 260 -15.00 22.00 -7.92
C VAL A 260 -15.66 23.06 -7.04
N PRO A 261 -16.96 22.96 -6.70
CA PRO A 261 -17.61 23.92 -5.83
C PRO A 261 -17.20 23.70 -4.37
N GLY A 262 -17.00 24.78 -3.64
CA GLY A 262 -16.94 24.76 -2.18
C GLY A 262 -18.33 24.96 -1.54
N ASN A 263 -18.41 24.82 -0.24
CA ASN A 263 -19.67 24.99 0.48
C ASN A 263 -20.16 26.45 0.47
N HIS A 264 -19.23 27.43 0.42
CA HIS A 264 -19.57 28.85 0.27
C HIS A 264 -20.14 29.14 -1.12
N ASP A 265 -19.57 28.59 -2.17
CA ASP A 265 -20.07 28.71 -3.55
C ASP A 265 -21.49 28.16 -3.70
N VAL A 266 -21.76 26.99 -3.09
CA VAL A 266 -23.10 26.38 -3.11
C VAL A 266 -24.11 27.21 -2.29
N LYS A 267 -23.65 27.85 -1.22
CA LYS A 267 -24.48 28.76 -0.41
C LYS A 267 -24.90 30.01 -1.20
N LEU A 268 -23.95 30.60 -1.92
CA LEU A 268 -24.22 31.74 -2.83
C LEU A 268 -25.19 31.29 -3.95
N LEU A 269 -24.92 30.17 -4.61
CA LEU A 269 -25.82 29.62 -5.66
C LEU A 269 -27.27 29.50 -5.17
N ARG A 270 -27.48 28.91 -4.00
CA ARG A 270 -28.83 28.77 -3.41
C ARG A 270 -29.49 30.14 -3.16
N LYS A 271 -28.71 31.12 -2.71
CA LYS A 271 -29.20 32.49 -2.49
C LYS A 271 -29.60 33.15 -3.80
N LEU A 272 -28.78 33.09 -4.84
CA LEU A 272 -29.07 33.62 -6.17
C LEU A 272 -30.29 32.94 -6.83
N GLN A 273 -30.51 31.66 -6.55
CA GLN A 273 -31.72 30.91 -6.99
C GLN A 273 -33.00 31.30 -6.18
N GLY A 274 -32.93 32.28 -5.28
CA GLY A 274 -34.09 32.72 -4.51
C GLY A 274 -34.45 31.82 -3.31
N ARG A 275 -33.60 30.87 -2.92
CA ARG A 275 -33.85 30.02 -1.75
C ARG A 275 -33.54 30.81 -0.46
N GLN A 276 -34.24 30.46 0.61
CA GLN A 276 -33.91 31.00 1.93
C GLN A 276 -32.59 30.40 2.43
N VAL A 277 -31.61 31.26 2.71
CA VAL A 277 -30.28 30.91 3.21
C VAL A 277 -29.92 31.84 4.33
N GLN A 278 -29.35 31.34 5.42
CA GLN A 278 -28.79 32.16 6.49
C GLN A 278 -27.59 32.98 5.98
N ILE A 279 -27.63 34.28 6.21
CA ILE A 279 -26.55 35.20 5.79
C ILE A 279 -25.48 35.22 6.90
N THR A 280 -24.58 34.27 6.86
CA THR A 280 -23.48 34.06 7.83
C THR A 280 -22.20 33.70 7.09
N HIS A 281 -21.05 33.71 7.77
CA HIS A 281 -19.74 33.26 7.27
C HIS A 281 -19.24 33.99 6.01
N GLY A 282 -19.48 35.29 5.90
CA GLY A 282 -18.97 36.14 4.81
C GLY A 282 -19.93 36.35 3.63
N LEU A 283 -21.07 35.63 3.53
CA LEU A 283 -22.03 35.82 2.44
C LEU A 283 -22.55 37.26 2.32
N ALA A 284 -22.65 37.99 3.44
CA ALA A 284 -23.05 39.42 3.42
C ALA A 284 -22.10 40.25 2.57
N GLN A 285 -20.78 39.99 2.62
CA GLN A 285 -19.78 40.73 1.84
C GLN A 285 -19.95 40.46 0.34
N THR A 286 -20.12 39.18 -0.06
CA THR A 286 -20.40 38.82 -1.46
C THR A 286 -21.64 39.53 -2.01
N LEU A 287 -22.72 39.58 -1.22
CA LEU A 287 -23.96 40.26 -1.63
C LEU A 287 -23.79 41.77 -1.68
N ALA A 288 -23.02 42.37 -0.76
CA ALA A 288 -22.70 43.79 -0.75
C ALA A 288 -21.87 44.19 -1.99
N GLU A 289 -20.87 43.39 -2.35
CA GLU A 289 -20.04 43.64 -3.54
C GLU A 289 -20.86 43.55 -4.83
N LEU A 290 -21.77 42.54 -4.95
CA LEU A 290 -22.74 42.46 -6.05
C LEU A 290 -23.65 43.67 -6.12
N ALA A 291 -24.13 44.18 -4.96
CA ALA A 291 -25.00 45.36 -4.89
C ALA A 291 -24.27 46.68 -5.22
N ALA A 292 -22.97 46.73 -4.91
CA ALA A 292 -22.14 47.92 -5.12
C ALA A 292 -21.68 48.12 -6.58
N LEU A 293 -21.89 47.12 -7.47
CA LEU A 293 -21.60 47.28 -8.88
C LEU A 293 -22.42 48.41 -9.49
N ASN A 294 -21.75 49.36 -10.14
CA ASN A 294 -22.40 50.47 -10.85
C ASN A 294 -22.83 50.05 -12.27
N ILE A 295 -23.83 49.14 -12.35
CA ILE A 295 -24.40 48.58 -13.57
C ILE A 295 -25.93 48.71 -13.52
N ALA A 296 -26.58 48.65 -14.69
CA ALA A 296 -28.02 48.64 -14.79
C ALA A 296 -28.67 47.39 -14.15
N ASP A 297 -29.93 47.46 -13.74
CA ASP A 297 -30.61 46.33 -13.08
C ASP A 297 -30.78 45.10 -13.98
N ASP A 298 -30.92 45.31 -15.28
CA ASP A 298 -30.94 44.20 -16.28
C ASP A 298 -29.56 43.53 -16.43
N GLU A 299 -28.48 44.28 -16.44
CA GLU A 299 -27.10 43.79 -16.43
C GLU A 299 -26.80 43.03 -15.13
N ARG A 300 -27.30 43.53 -13.98
CA ARG A 300 -27.15 42.83 -12.68
C ARG A 300 -27.89 41.50 -12.68
N THR A 301 -29.08 41.45 -13.27
CA THR A 301 -29.86 40.22 -13.42
C THR A 301 -29.14 39.24 -14.33
N ALA A 302 -28.64 39.69 -15.47
CA ALA A 302 -27.86 38.87 -16.39
C ALA A 302 -26.60 38.31 -15.72
N LEU A 303 -25.85 39.10 -14.97
CA LEU A 303 -24.70 38.65 -14.21
C LEU A 303 -25.10 37.58 -13.18
N ALA A 304 -26.18 37.75 -12.44
CA ALA A 304 -26.67 36.79 -11.47
C ALA A 304 -27.04 35.44 -12.17
N GLU A 305 -27.67 35.50 -13.34
CA GLU A 305 -27.97 34.30 -14.15
C GLU A 305 -26.71 33.60 -14.64
N GLU A 306 -25.69 34.37 -15.08
CA GLU A 306 -24.38 33.80 -15.47
C GLU A 306 -23.67 33.15 -14.30
N LEU A 307 -23.66 33.77 -13.12
CA LEU A 307 -23.08 33.16 -11.90
C LEU A 307 -23.84 31.89 -11.49
N VAL A 308 -25.18 31.90 -11.54
CA VAL A 308 -25.98 30.69 -11.29
C VAL A 308 -25.61 29.58 -12.28
N LYS A 309 -25.49 29.88 -13.57
CA LYS A 309 -25.13 28.93 -14.60
C LYS A 309 -23.73 28.35 -14.37
N PHE A 310 -22.76 29.18 -14.01
CA PHE A 310 -21.38 28.75 -13.70
C PHE A 310 -21.35 27.85 -12.46
N LEU A 311 -21.89 28.32 -11.32
CA LEU A 311 -21.83 27.61 -10.05
C LEU A 311 -22.65 26.30 -10.06
N ASP A 312 -23.81 26.26 -10.73
CA ASP A 312 -24.63 25.05 -10.87
C ASP A 312 -23.99 24.02 -11.81
N GLY A 313 -23.15 24.51 -12.75
CA GLY A 313 -22.36 23.66 -13.66
C GLY A 313 -21.15 22.97 -13.02
N LEU A 314 -20.73 23.39 -11.81
CA LEU A 314 -19.58 22.80 -11.13
C LEU A 314 -19.92 21.40 -10.61
N VAL A 315 -18.99 20.46 -10.78
CA VAL A 315 -19.15 19.07 -10.34
C VAL A 315 -18.49 18.83 -8.98
N SER A 316 -19.07 17.95 -8.17
CA SER A 316 -18.65 17.71 -6.77
C SER A 316 -17.18 17.33 -6.61
N HIS A 317 -16.58 16.66 -7.60
CA HIS A 317 -15.19 16.24 -7.60
C HIS A 317 -14.77 15.85 -9.01
N TYR A 318 -13.48 15.79 -9.25
CA TYR A 318 -12.90 15.25 -10.46
C TYR A 318 -12.00 14.05 -10.16
N VAL A 319 -12.01 13.07 -11.08
CA VAL A 319 -11.09 11.94 -11.10
C VAL A 319 -10.22 12.05 -12.35
N PHE A 320 -8.92 12.24 -12.17
CA PHE A 320 -7.93 12.44 -13.22
C PHE A 320 -6.93 11.27 -13.33
N ASP A 321 -6.10 11.31 -14.36
CA ASP A 321 -4.89 10.52 -14.53
C ASP A 321 -5.10 9.01 -14.31
N GLY A 322 -6.03 8.42 -15.06
CA GLY A 322 -6.33 7.00 -14.93
C GLY A 322 -6.84 6.58 -13.55
N GLY A 323 -7.41 7.51 -12.77
CA GLY A 323 -7.89 7.27 -11.43
C GLY A 323 -6.83 7.49 -10.32
N ARG A 324 -5.67 8.04 -10.66
CA ARG A 324 -4.58 8.27 -9.69
C ARG A 324 -4.70 9.56 -8.90
N LEU A 325 -5.48 10.53 -9.38
CA LEU A 325 -5.70 11.82 -8.74
C LEU A 325 -7.20 12.10 -8.60
N VAL A 326 -7.62 12.50 -7.40
CA VAL A 326 -8.97 12.98 -7.08
C VAL A 326 -8.87 14.37 -6.47
N VAL A 327 -9.71 15.30 -6.94
CA VAL A 327 -9.82 16.65 -6.37
C VAL A 327 -11.26 16.88 -5.94
N ALA A 328 -11.46 17.22 -4.67
CA ALA A 328 -12.76 17.53 -4.08
C ALA A 328 -12.59 18.58 -2.97
N HIS A 329 -13.58 19.43 -2.71
CA HIS A 329 -13.43 20.53 -1.74
C HIS A 329 -13.13 20.05 -0.32
N ALA A 330 -13.95 19.17 0.28
CA ALA A 330 -13.72 18.65 1.64
C ALA A 330 -13.15 17.21 1.66
N GLY A 331 -12.61 16.77 0.51
CA GLY A 331 -12.07 15.41 0.33
C GLY A 331 -13.10 14.38 -0.11
N LEU A 332 -12.68 13.12 -0.25
CA LEU A 332 -13.58 12.05 -0.73
C LEU A 332 -13.07 10.65 -0.37
N LYS A 333 -13.93 9.84 0.26
CA LYS A 333 -13.67 8.43 0.55
C LYS A 333 -13.54 7.61 -0.75
N GLU A 334 -12.77 6.51 -0.72
CA GLU A 334 -12.48 5.68 -1.90
C GLU A 334 -13.76 5.17 -2.58
N GLU A 335 -14.74 4.69 -1.81
CA GLU A 335 -16.00 4.16 -2.31
C GLU A 335 -16.90 5.20 -3.00
N MET A 336 -16.60 6.48 -2.84
CA MET A 336 -17.35 7.59 -3.45
C MET A 336 -16.69 8.15 -4.72
N GLN A 337 -15.43 7.81 -4.98
CA GLN A 337 -14.66 8.36 -6.10
C GLN A 337 -15.24 7.95 -7.46
N GLY A 338 -15.41 8.95 -8.34
CA GLY A 338 -16.00 8.73 -9.67
C GLY A 338 -17.48 8.37 -9.65
N ARG A 339 -18.19 8.55 -8.52
CA ARG A 339 -19.61 8.24 -8.36
C ARG A 339 -20.45 9.51 -8.30
N GLY A 340 -21.76 9.38 -8.54
CA GLY A 340 -22.67 10.54 -8.59
C GLY A 340 -23.92 10.29 -7.75
N SER A 341 -24.00 10.89 -6.57
CA SER A 341 -25.21 10.93 -5.74
C SER A 341 -25.23 12.17 -4.87
N GLY A 342 -26.39 12.52 -4.27
CA GLY A 342 -26.49 13.60 -3.29
C GLY A 342 -25.53 13.40 -2.13
N ARG A 343 -25.41 12.17 -1.61
CA ARG A 343 -24.52 11.83 -0.50
C ARG A 343 -23.04 12.03 -0.87
N VAL A 344 -22.62 11.68 -2.10
CA VAL A 344 -21.27 11.95 -2.59
C VAL A 344 -21.02 13.46 -2.68
N ARG A 345 -22.00 14.24 -3.19
CA ARG A 345 -21.89 15.69 -3.25
C ARG A 345 -21.81 16.32 -1.86
N ASP A 346 -22.63 15.87 -0.93
CA ASP A 346 -22.63 16.38 0.44
C ASP A 346 -21.28 16.07 1.14
N PHE A 347 -20.76 14.87 0.99
CA PHE A 347 -19.44 14.53 1.53
C PHE A 347 -18.32 15.38 0.91
N ALA A 348 -18.33 15.53 -0.42
CA ALA A 348 -17.31 16.31 -1.13
C ALA A 348 -17.33 17.80 -0.75
N LEU A 349 -18.47 18.33 -0.28
CA LEU A 349 -18.65 19.73 0.12
C LEU A 349 -18.41 19.99 1.61
N TYR A 350 -18.73 19.04 2.47
CA TYR A 350 -18.79 19.27 3.92
C TYR A 350 -17.95 18.27 4.72
N GLY A 351 -17.44 17.20 4.10
CA GLY A 351 -16.84 16.08 4.81
C GLY A 351 -17.89 15.31 5.63
N GLU A 352 -17.43 14.63 6.66
CA GLU A 352 -18.28 13.89 7.60
C GLU A 352 -18.15 14.52 8.99
N THR A 353 -19.27 14.73 9.68
CA THR A 353 -19.30 15.29 11.02
C THR A 353 -19.77 14.24 12.02
N THR A 354 -19.27 14.30 13.26
CA THR A 354 -19.70 13.43 14.35
C THR A 354 -21.10 13.76 14.87
N GLY A 355 -21.63 14.94 14.51
CA GLY A 355 -22.87 15.49 15.05
C GLY A 355 -22.67 16.30 16.33
N GLU A 356 -21.44 16.36 16.85
CA GLU A 356 -21.05 17.17 17.99
C GLU A 356 -20.58 18.57 17.55
N THR A 357 -20.52 19.50 18.50
CA THR A 357 -20.02 20.85 18.30
C THR A 357 -18.87 21.08 19.28
N ASP A 358 -17.76 21.67 18.83
CA ASP A 358 -16.61 21.98 19.65
C ASP A 358 -16.87 23.24 20.54
N GLU A 359 -15.90 23.59 21.38
CA GLU A 359 -15.94 24.74 22.28
C GLU A 359 -16.05 26.09 21.54
N PHE A 360 -15.73 26.14 20.26
CA PHE A 360 -15.87 27.31 19.39
C PHE A 360 -17.20 27.35 18.63
N GLY A 361 -18.10 26.40 18.88
CA GLY A 361 -19.38 26.31 18.19
C GLY A 361 -19.30 25.74 16.77
N LEU A 362 -18.17 25.14 16.38
CA LEU A 362 -17.97 24.52 15.07
C LEU A 362 -18.29 23.02 15.11
N PRO A 363 -18.85 22.44 14.03
CA PRO A 363 -19.09 21.00 13.96
C PRO A 363 -17.78 20.20 14.07
N VAL A 364 -17.74 19.22 14.98
CA VAL A 364 -16.63 18.27 15.07
C VAL A 364 -16.63 17.37 13.84
N ARG A 365 -15.51 17.29 13.14
CA ARG A 365 -15.36 16.54 11.90
C ARG A 365 -14.71 15.21 12.17
N HIS A 366 -15.20 14.18 11.48
CA HIS A 366 -14.52 12.89 11.44
C HIS A 366 -13.27 12.99 10.56
N ASN A 367 -12.12 12.50 11.08
CA ASN A 367 -10.87 12.49 10.30
C ASN A 367 -10.85 11.32 9.31
N TRP A 368 -11.64 11.45 8.23
CA TRP A 368 -11.74 10.43 7.17
C TRP A 368 -10.38 10.14 6.50
N ALA A 369 -9.46 11.11 6.48
CA ALA A 369 -8.13 10.97 5.88
C ALA A 369 -7.26 9.96 6.64
N ALA A 370 -7.43 9.84 7.96
CA ALA A 370 -6.75 8.84 8.77
C ALA A 370 -7.17 7.40 8.38
N GLU A 371 -8.42 7.21 8.00
CA GLU A 371 -8.95 5.90 7.57
C GLU A 371 -8.76 5.64 6.08
N TYR A 372 -8.28 6.62 5.31
CA TYR A 372 -8.14 6.47 3.87
C TYR A 372 -7.11 5.39 3.49
N ARG A 373 -7.55 4.41 2.68
CA ARG A 373 -6.72 3.30 2.19
C ARG A 373 -6.64 3.24 0.67
N GLY A 374 -7.31 4.18 -0.02
CA GLY A 374 -7.42 4.21 -1.47
C GLY A 374 -6.07 4.38 -2.20
N ALA A 375 -6.06 3.96 -3.46
CA ALA A 375 -4.87 4.06 -4.32
C ALA A 375 -4.67 5.47 -4.90
N ALA A 376 -5.74 6.25 -5.06
CA ALA A 376 -5.70 7.60 -5.59
C ALA A 376 -5.10 8.59 -4.57
N MET A 377 -4.40 9.60 -5.07
CA MET A 377 -4.09 10.81 -4.30
C MET A 377 -5.36 11.66 -4.22
N VAL A 378 -5.74 12.12 -3.01
CA VAL A 378 -6.89 13.02 -2.82
C VAL A 378 -6.39 14.37 -2.35
N VAL A 379 -6.66 15.41 -3.13
CA VAL A 379 -6.31 16.80 -2.81
C VAL A 379 -7.59 17.56 -2.46
N TYR A 380 -7.57 18.28 -1.34
CA TYR A 380 -8.74 18.95 -0.80
C TYR A 380 -8.37 20.19 0.03
N GLY A 381 -9.37 20.97 0.50
CA GLY A 381 -9.25 22.15 1.35
C GLY A 381 -10.28 22.17 2.47
N HIS A 382 -11.09 23.24 2.56
CA HIS A 382 -12.25 23.39 3.43
C HIS A 382 -11.98 23.65 4.92
N THR A 383 -10.95 23.05 5.50
CA THR A 383 -10.59 23.25 6.90
C THR A 383 -9.17 23.79 6.96
N PRO A 384 -8.99 25.07 7.39
CA PRO A 384 -7.68 25.70 7.38
C PRO A 384 -6.66 24.93 8.23
N VAL A 385 -5.45 24.75 7.69
CA VAL A 385 -4.30 24.16 8.36
C VAL A 385 -3.11 25.12 8.25
N PRO A 386 -2.19 25.16 9.24
CA PRO A 386 -1.02 26.05 9.18
C PRO A 386 -0.12 25.79 7.97
N GLU A 387 0.12 24.52 7.69
CA GLU A 387 0.95 24.04 6.58
C GLU A 387 0.27 22.81 5.96
N PRO A 388 0.48 22.55 4.64
CA PRO A 388 -0.04 21.36 3.99
C PRO A 388 0.63 20.10 4.55
N GLU A 389 -0.16 19.17 5.06
CA GLU A 389 0.35 17.92 5.61
C GLU A 389 -0.24 16.70 4.91
N TRP A 390 0.65 15.77 4.53
CA TRP A 390 0.24 14.47 4.00
C TRP A 390 -0.29 13.58 5.10
N LEU A 391 -1.48 12.99 4.88
CA LEU A 391 -2.01 11.92 5.73
C LEU A 391 -2.50 10.79 4.83
N ASN A 392 -1.85 9.63 4.90
CA ASN A 392 -2.02 8.51 3.98
C ASN A 392 -1.75 8.92 2.52
N ARG A 393 -2.68 9.00 1.62
CA ARG A 393 -2.50 9.56 0.26
C ARG A 393 -3.40 10.77 0.05
N THR A 394 -3.71 11.46 1.11
CA THR A 394 -4.56 12.65 1.06
C THR A 394 -3.76 13.87 1.51
N ILE A 395 -4.14 15.03 1.03
CA ILE A 395 -3.51 16.29 1.42
C ILE A 395 -4.52 17.41 1.43
N ASN A 396 -4.53 18.15 2.55
CA ASN A 396 -5.24 19.40 2.69
C ASN A 396 -4.33 20.57 2.30
N ILE A 397 -4.76 21.41 1.34
CA ILE A 397 -4.01 22.56 0.85
C ILE A 397 -4.72 23.90 1.14
N ASP A 398 -5.77 23.90 1.96
CA ASP A 398 -6.34 25.14 2.50
C ASP A 398 -5.43 25.66 3.62
N THR A 399 -4.54 26.56 3.29
CA THR A 399 -3.60 27.17 4.24
C THR A 399 -4.08 28.54 4.74
N GLY A 400 -5.41 28.76 4.70
CA GLY A 400 -6.07 29.85 5.38
C GLY A 400 -5.69 31.26 4.90
N CYS A 401 -5.55 31.47 3.59
CA CYS A 401 -5.15 32.72 3.01
C CYS A 401 -5.99 33.88 3.56
N VAL A 402 -7.30 33.78 3.57
CA VAL A 402 -8.23 34.83 4.05
C VAL A 402 -8.06 35.13 5.55
N PHE A 403 -7.48 34.25 6.32
CA PHE A 403 -7.19 34.34 7.76
C PHE A 403 -5.75 34.78 8.07
N GLY A 404 -5.00 35.26 7.07
CA GLY A 404 -3.62 35.72 7.24
C GLY A 404 -2.55 34.64 7.07
N GLY A 405 -2.94 33.45 6.61
CA GLY A 405 -2.03 32.38 6.27
C GLY A 405 -1.43 32.53 4.86
N ARG A 406 -1.56 31.53 4.02
CA ARG A 406 -1.02 31.51 2.64
C ARG A 406 -2.08 31.04 1.65
N LEU A 407 -1.92 31.40 0.37
CA LEU A 407 -2.59 30.70 -0.73
C LEU A 407 -1.63 29.71 -1.32
N THR A 408 -1.98 28.43 -1.25
CA THR A 408 -1.09 27.31 -1.61
C THR A 408 -1.61 26.55 -2.82
N ALA A 409 -0.71 26.18 -3.72
CA ALA A 409 -0.94 25.27 -4.81
C ALA A 409 -0.05 24.01 -4.69
N LEU A 410 -0.61 22.87 -5.07
CA LEU A 410 0.12 21.63 -5.24
C LEU A 410 0.35 21.37 -6.74
N ARG A 411 1.61 21.23 -7.16
CA ARG A 411 1.97 20.82 -8.52
C ARG A 411 1.86 19.30 -8.66
N TYR A 412 1.14 18.85 -9.65
CA TYR A 412 0.97 17.43 -9.99
C TYR A 412 1.54 17.16 -11.40
N PRO A 413 2.35 16.12 -11.62
CA PRO A 413 2.65 15.00 -10.70
C PRO A 413 3.85 15.21 -9.76
N GLU A 414 4.52 16.36 -9.80
CA GLU A 414 5.78 16.67 -9.11
C GLU A 414 5.65 16.60 -7.57
N ARG A 415 4.46 16.89 -7.02
CA ARG A 415 4.16 16.99 -5.58
C ARG A 415 4.92 18.12 -4.89
N GLU A 416 5.15 19.20 -5.61
CA GLU A 416 5.78 20.40 -5.10
C GLU A 416 4.72 21.41 -4.68
N PHE A 417 5.00 22.16 -3.60
CA PHE A 417 4.14 23.25 -3.16
C PHE A 417 4.69 24.57 -3.65
N VAL A 418 3.78 25.44 -4.12
CA VAL A 418 4.05 26.84 -4.40
C VAL A 418 3.04 27.64 -3.58
N SER A 419 3.49 28.60 -2.79
CA SER A 419 2.63 29.38 -1.89
C SER A 419 2.99 30.85 -1.91
N VAL A 420 1.99 31.70 -1.80
CA VAL A 420 2.15 33.13 -1.57
C VAL A 420 1.54 33.50 -0.22
N PRO A 421 2.21 34.33 0.60
CA PRO A 421 1.65 34.77 1.86
C PRO A 421 0.44 35.70 1.62
N ALA A 422 -0.54 35.66 2.53
CA ALA A 422 -1.62 36.61 2.55
C ALA A 422 -1.06 38.03 2.80
N ARG A 423 -1.58 39.02 2.09
CA ARG A 423 -1.18 40.43 2.29
C ARG A 423 -1.70 40.99 3.60
N HIS A 424 -2.86 40.52 4.03
CA HIS A 424 -3.55 40.97 5.26
C HIS A 424 -4.34 39.80 5.86
N THR A 425 -4.68 39.89 7.15
CA THR A 425 -5.76 39.10 7.73
C THR A 425 -7.08 39.75 7.33
N TYR A 426 -7.78 39.15 6.38
CA TYR A 426 -9.04 39.71 5.86
C TYR A 426 -10.25 39.35 6.73
N CYS A 427 -10.16 38.24 7.44
CA CYS A 427 -11.18 37.74 8.34
C CYS A 427 -10.52 37.04 9.53
N GLU A 428 -10.99 37.32 10.75
CA GLU A 428 -10.53 36.61 11.93
C GLU A 428 -11.08 35.18 11.92
N PRO A 429 -10.23 34.19 12.14
CA PRO A 429 -10.67 32.81 12.21
C PRO A 429 -11.46 32.54 13.50
N SER A 430 -12.54 31.78 13.43
CA SER A 430 -13.30 31.34 14.61
C SER A 430 -12.51 30.50 15.60
N ARG A 431 -11.46 29.81 15.11
CA ARG A 431 -10.50 29.01 15.89
C ARG A 431 -9.09 29.41 15.47
N PRO A 432 -8.19 29.74 16.41
CA PRO A 432 -6.77 29.92 16.08
C PRO A 432 -6.21 28.69 15.37
N PHE A 433 -5.56 28.87 14.22
CA PHE A 433 -4.97 27.77 13.46
C PHE A 433 -3.48 28.00 13.14
N LEU A 434 -3.00 29.25 13.21
CA LEU A 434 -1.58 29.56 13.06
C LEU A 434 -0.84 29.13 14.34
N ALA A 435 0.24 28.35 14.20
CA ALA A 435 1.05 27.94 15.33
C ALA A 435 1.86 29.11 15.88
N ASP A 436 2.04 29.17 17.22
CA ASP A 436 3.03 30.07 17.84
C ASP A 436 4.43 29.66 17.38
N GLU A 437 5.19 30.56 16.79
CA GLU A 437 6.54 30.31 16.23
C GLU A 437 7.60 29.82 17.25
N LEU A 438 7.24 29.71 18.54
CA LEU A 438 8.12 29.37 19.65
C LEU A 438 8.10 27.89 20.08
N GLN A 439 7.28 27.05 19.46
CA GLN A 439 7.24 25.62 19.80
C GLN A 439 8.15 24.81 18.89
N ALA A 440 8.89 23.85 19.49
CA ALA A 440 9.64 22.84 18.70
C ALA A 440 8.74 22.19 17.65
N PRO A 441 9.24 21.87 16.45
CA PRO A 441 8.44 21.31 15.38
C PRO A 441 7.66 20.09 15.90
N ALA A 442 6.34 20.20 15.91
CA ALA A 442 5.46 19.11 16.29
C ALA A 442 5.63 17.93 15.31
N LEU A 443 5.32 16.71 15.76
CA LEU A 443 5.25 15.55 14.86
C LEU A 443 4.20 15.82 13.79
N THR A 444 4.45 15.37 12.57
CA THR A 444 3.46 15.49 11.49
C THR A 444 2.22 14.64 11.78
N ALA A 445 1.08 14.98 11.18
CA ALA A 445 -0.15 14.20 11.29
C ALA A 445 0.07 12.72 10.92
N GLN A 446 0.89 12.43 9.91
CA GLN A 446 1.26 11.07 9.52
C GLN A 446 2.06 10.36 10.62
N GLN A 447 3.05 11.04 11.19
CA GLN A 447 3.88 10.47 12.27
C GLN A 447 3.08 10.18 13.54
N LEU A 448 2.11 11.04 13.88
CA LEU A 448 1.17 10.79 14.99
C LEU A 448 0.27 9.59 14.70
N TYR A 449 -0.21 9.48 13.47
CA TYR A 449 -1.04 8.36 13.05
C TYR A 449 -0.23 7.04 13.02
N ASP A 450 1.03 7.08 12.61
CA ASP A 450 1.94 5.92 12.53
C ASP A 450 2.29 5.30 13.90
N ASP A 451 1.89 5.94 15.02
CA ASP A 451 2.00 5.34 16.36
C ASP A 451 0.98 4.21 16.60
N VAL A 452 -0.07 4.15 15.79
CA VAL A 452 -1.14 3.16 15.95
C VAL A 452 -1.01 2.10 14.85
N LEU A 453 -0.84 0.82 15.28
CA LEU A 453 -0.97 -0.33 14.39
C LEU A 453 -2.44 -0.71 14.26
N ASP A 454 -2.97 -0.59 13.06
CA ASP A 454 -4.32 -1.06 12.76
C ASP A 454 -4.26 -2.57 12.45
N ALA A 455 -5.05 -3.37 13.17
CA ALA A 455 -5.13 -4.80 12.95
C ALA A 455 -5.59 -5.13 11.51
N ASP A 456 -6.45 -4.31 10.92
CA ASP A 456 -6.94 -4.47 9.56
C ASP A 456 -5.82 -4.31 8.50
N ASP A 457 -4.71 -3.65 8.83
CA ASP A 457 -3.54 -3.57 7.96
C ASP A 457 -2.69 -4.86 7.96
N VAL A 458 -2.91 -5.79 8.90
CA VAL A 458 -2.13 -7.03 9.06
C VAL A 458 -2.95 -8.29 8.77
N ILE A 459 -4.19 -8.38 9.25
CA ILE A 459 -5.02 -9.58 9.16
C ILE A 459 -5.57 -9.82 7.75
N GLY A 460 -5.97 -11.08 7.50
CA GLY A 460 -6.57 -11.53 6.24
C GLY A 460 -5.54 -11.88 5.15
N LYS A 461 -6.03 -12.38 4.03
CA LYS A 461 -5.21 -12.68 2.86
C LYS A 461 -4.76 -11.39 2.19
N ARG A 462 -3.45 -11.24 1.96
CA ARG A 462 -2.87 -10.06 1.34
C ARG A 462 -2.09 -10.38 0.07
N LEU A 463 -2.10 -9.42 -0.85
CA LEU A 463 -1.32 -9.48 -2.08
C LEU A 463 -0.42 -8.23 -2.13
N VAL A 464 0.86 -8.41 -1.82
CA VAL A 464 1.83 -7.32 -1.82
C VAL A 464 2.53 -7.29 -3.18
N VAL A 465 2.41 -6.15 -3.87
CA VAL A 465 3.09 -5.95 -5.16
C VAL A 465 4.52 -5.48 -4.88
N THR A 466 5.51 -6.18 -5.46
CA THR A 466 6.92 -5.85 -5.32
C THR A 466 7.57 -5.62 -6.69
N ARG A 467 8.54 -4.70 -6.77
CA ARG A 467 9.29 -4.42 -7.99
C ARG A 467 10.12 -5.63 -8.47
N LEU A 468 10.66 -6.40 -7.54
CA LEU A 468 11.61 -7.48 -7.88
C LEU A 468 10.94 -8.77 -8.35
N ARG A 469 9.77 -9.11 -7.78
CA ARG A 469 9.11 -10.39 -8.00
C ARG A 469 7.64 -10.28 -8.47
N GLY A 470 7.09 -9.08 -8.59
CA GLY A 470 5.65 -8.89 -8.80
C GLY A 470 4.85 -9.21 -7.53
N ASN A 471 3.79 -9.98 -7.66
CA ASN A 471 2.88 -10.27 -6.55
C ASN A 471 3.44 -11.30 -5.57
N VAL A 472 3.47 -10.95 -4.29
CA VAL A 472 3.74 -11.86 -3.17
C VAL A 472 2.45 -12.03 -2.37
N THR A 473 1.94 -13.26 -2.30
CA THR A 473 0.73 -13.58 -1.55
C THR A 473 1.08 -13.94 -0.12
N ILE A 474 0.45 -13.28 0.85
CA ILE A 474 0.44 -13.62 2.26
C ILE A 474 -0.89 -14.29 2.56
N ARG A 475 -0.85 -15.51 3.08
CA ARG A 475 -2.07 -16.25 3.42
C ARG A 475 -2.63 -15.79 4.75
N GLU A 476 -3.92 -15.94 4.94
CA GLU A 476 -4.61 -15.51 6.16
C GLU A 476 -4.09 -16.22 7.42
N GLU A 477 -3.87 -17.53 7.35
CA GLU A 477 -3.33 -18.32 8.45
C GLU A 477 -1.93 -17.86 8.89
N ASN A 478 -1.11 -17.36 7.96
CA ASN A 478 0.22 -16.84 8.24
C ASN A 478 0.17 -15.42 8.82
N ALA A 479 -0.79 -14.59 8.40
CA ALA A 479 -0.95 -13.22 8.89
C ALA A 479 -1.23 -13.19 10.41
N THR A 480 -1.98 -14.15 10.93
CA THR A 480 -2.25 -14.27 12.38
C THR A 480 -0.97 -14.47 13.20
N ALA A 481 -0.03 -15.29 12.71
CA ALA A 481 1.26 -15.50 13.39
C ALA A 481 2.11 -14.21 13.40
N ALA A 482 2.09 -13.45 12.29
CA ALA A 482 2.77 -12.17 12.23
C ALA A 482 2.21 -11.16 13.24
N LEU A 483 0.89 -11.08 13.36
CA LEU A 483 0.21 -10.20 14.31
C LEU A 483 0.61 -10.52 15.76
N GLU A 484 0.68 -11.80 16.12
CA GLU A 484 1.12 -12.22 17.47
C GLU A 484 2.56 -11.78 17.77
N VAL A 485 3.48 -11.97 16.82
CA VAL A 485 4.88 -11.54 16.99
C VAL A 485 4.96 -10.02 17.16
N MET A 486 4.24 -9.28 16.30
CA MET A 486 4.22 -7.81 16.33
C MET A 486 3.65 -7.27 17.64
N SER A 487 2.54 -7.81 18.12
CA SER A 487 1.85 -7.30 19.31
C SER A 487 2.61 -7.55 20.62
N ARG A 488 3.46 -8.61 20.67
CA ARG A 488 4.13 -9.02 21.91
C ARG A 488 5.62 -8.74 21.96
N PHE A 489 6.31 -8.80 20.82
CA PHE A 489 7.77 -8.92 20.78
C PHE A 489 8.47 -7.94 19.84
N ALA A 490 7.72 -7.27 18.95
CA ALA A 490 8.31 -6.35 17.99
C ALA A 490 8.96 -5.14 18.68
N ALA A 491 9.98 -4.60 18.05
CA ALA A 491 10.49 -3.28 18.34
C ALA A 491 9.42 -2.21 18.05
N ASN A 492 9.64 -0.96 18.52
CA ASN A 492 8.73 0.12 18.13
C ASN A 492 8.52 0.12 16.61
N PRO A 493 7.27 0.01 16.14
CA PRO A 493 6.96 -0.12 14.71
C PRO A 493 7.57 0.96 13.84
N LYS A 494 7.76 2.16 14.34
CA LYS A 494 8.39 3.28 13.63
C LYS A 494 9.82 2.98 13.17
N TRP A 495 10.55 2.13 13.89
CA TRP A 495 11.89 1.68 13.53
C TRP A 495 11.91 0.50 12.57
N LEU A 496 10.79 -0.25 12.42
CA LEU A 496 10.73 -1.49 11.65
C LEU A 496 10.55 -1.20 10.14
N VAL A 497 11.62 -0.81 9.48
CA VAL A 497 11.60 -0.45 8.05
C VAL A 497 12.11 -1.55 7.13
N TYR A 498 12.78 -2.57 7.68
CA TYR A 498 13.37 -3.69 6.93
C TYR A 498 13.48 -4.94 7.80
N LEU A 499 13.24 -6.09 7.22
CA LEU A 499 13.65 -7.38 7.78
C LEU A 499 14.47 -8.16 6.75
N PRO A 500 15.63 -8.72 7.14
CA PRO A 500 16.48 -9.47 6.23
C PRO A 500 15.89 -10.82 5.86
N PRO A 501 16.11 -11.30 4.63
CA PRO A 501 15.63 -12.59 4.18
C PRO A 501 16.37 -13.74 4.86
N THR A 502 15.72 -14.90 4.94
CA THR A 502 16.39 -16.15 5.25
C THR A 502 17.36 -16.55 4.12
N MET A 503 18.40 -17.30 4.45
CA MET A 503 19.33 -17.84 3.46
C MET A 503 19.13 -19.36 3.30
N SER A 504 19.02 -19.80 2.05
CA SER A 504 19.07 -21.23 1.72
C SER A 504 20.50 -21.77 1.83
N PRO A 505 20.70 -23.01 2.25
CA PRO A 505 22.00 -23.67 2.03
C PRO A 505 22.25 -23.95 0.55
N SER A 506 23.50 -24.21 0.21
CA SER A 506 23.87 -24.80 -1.09
C SER A 506 23.19 -26.16 -1.29
N GLU A 507 23.21 -26.67 -2.52
CA GLU A 507 22.89 -28.07 -2.77
C GLU A 507 23.82 -28.98 -1.92
N THR A 508 23.39 -30.21 -1.74
CA THR A 508 24.20 -31.19 -1.03
C THR A 508 25.26 -31.76 -1.96
N THR A 509 26.47 -31.97 -1.42
CA THR A 509 27.59 -32.49 -2.21
C THR A 509 27.74 -34.00 -2.12
N THR A 510 28.40 -34.57 -3.12
CA THR A 510 28.83 -35.99 -3.14
C THR A 510 30.23 -36.20 -2.54
N VAL A 511 30.93 -35.10 -2.17
CA VAL A 511 32.25 -35.17 -1.53
C VAL A 511 32.13 -35.94 -0.22
N GLU A 512 33.01 -36.91 -0.02
CA GLU A 512 32.98 -37.81 1.14
C GLU A 512 33.12 -37.03 2.46
N GLY A 513 32.26 -37.33 3.42
CA GLY A 513 32.26 -36.75 4.75
C GLY A 513 31.74 -35.29 4.80
N LEU A 514 31.29 -34.72 3.68
CA LEU A 514 30.72 -33.38 3.62
C LEU A 514 29.24 -33.39 3.21
N LEU A 515 28.47 -32.47 3.76
CA LEU A 515 27.09 -32.22 3.38
C LEU A 515 26.98 -31.01 2.42
N GLU A 516 27.78 -29.98 2.64
CA GLU A 516 27.82 -28.75 1.84
C GLU A 516 29.26 -28.52 1.33
N HIS A 517 29.35 -27.97 0.12
CA HIS A 517 30.66 -27.67 -0.50
C HIS A 517 30.50 -26.46 -1.43
N PRO A 518 31.50 -25.57 -1.54
CA PRO A 518 31.42 -24.35 -2.36
C PRO A 518 31.13 -24.60 -3.83
N ALA A 519 31.64 -25.68 -4.41
CA ALA A 519 31.38 -26.04 -5.80
C ALA A 519 29.91 -26.11 -6.17
N GLU A 520 29.04 -26.52 -5.23
CA GLU A 520 27.60 -26.59 -5.42
C GLU A 520 26.97 -25.20 -5.51
N ALA A 521 27.43 -24.25 -4.68
CA ALA A 521 27.00 -22.87 -4.74
C ALA A 521 27.47 -22.19 -6.04
N PHE A 522 28.71 -22.43 -6.46
CA PHE A 522 29.25 -21.93 -7.73
C PHE A 522 28.49 -22.50 -8.93
N ALA A 523 28.16 -23.78 -8.92
CA ALA A 523 27.35 -24.44 -9.94
C ALA A 523 25.95 -23.83 -10.03
N TYR A 524 25.33 -23.53 -8.90
CA TYR A 524 24.04 -22.85 -8.87
C TYR A 524 24.12 -21.49 -9.59
N PHE A 525 25.03 -20.59 -9.19
CA PHE A 525 25.13 -19.24 -9.77
C PHE A 525 25.55 -19.27 -11.24
N ARG A 526 26.47 -20.15 -11.63
CA ARG A 526 26.81 -20.40 -13.04
C ARG A 526 25.58 -20.85 -13.85
N GLY A 527 24.75 -21.73 -13.28
CA GLY A 527 23.50 -22.19 -13.88
C GLY A 527 22.46 -21.07 -14.06
N GLN A 528 22.48 -20.06 -13.19
CA GLN A 528 21.69 -18.83 -13.33
C GLN A 528 22.23 -17.84 -14.37
N GLY A 529 23.45 -18.05 -14.85
CA GLY A 529 24.13 -17.15 -15.78
C GLY A 529 24.87 -16.00 -15.07
N CYS A 530 25.14 -16.15 -13.77
CA CYS A 530 25.95 -15.21 -12.99
C CYS A 530 27.43 -15.60 -13.14
N PRO A 531 28.29 -14.78 -13.77
CA PRO A 531 29.70 -15.15 -14.00
C PRO A 531 30.57 -14.94 -12.76
N GLN A 532 30.23 -13.99 -11.90
CA GLN A 532 31.03 -13.62 -10.72
C GLN A 532 30.18 -13.64 -9.46
N VAL A 533 30.75 -14.17 -8.40
CA VAL A 533 30.15 -14.19 -7.06
C VAL A 533 31.12 -13.56 -6.03
N VAL A 534 30.53 -13.05 -4.95
CA VAL A 534 31.26 -12.62 -3.76
C VAL A 534 31.10 -13.68 -2.68
N CYS A 535 32.21 -14.27 -2.25
CA CYS A 535 32.28 -15.17 -1.14
C CYS A 535 32.68 -14.41 0.12
N GLU A 536 31.82 -14.35 1.12
CA GLU A 536 32.06 -13.65 2.38
C GLU A 536 32.29 -14.67 3.51
N ALA A 537 33.22 -14.40 4.42
CA ALA A 537 33.33 -15.20 5.64
C ALA A 537 32.04 -15.14 6.44
N LYS A 538 31.48 -16.31 6.75
CA LYS A 538 30.25 -16.37 7.52
C LYS A 538 30.54 -16.30 9.02
N HIS A 539 29.99 -15.24 9.64
CA HIS A 539 30.10 -15.04 11.09
C HIS A 539 29.03 -15.83 11.84
N MET A 540 29.38 -16.38 12.98
CA MET A 540 28.44 -17.01 13.89
C MET A 540 28.05 -16.04 15.00
N GLY A 541 27.00 -15.33 14.75
CA GLY A 541 26.38 -14.41 15.69
C GLY A 541 24.86 -14.52 15.62
N SER A 542 24.22 -13.37 15.76
CA SER A 542 22.80 -13.17 15.52
C SER A 542 22.61 -12.06 14.49
N ARG A 543 21.83 -12.35 13.45
CA ARG A 543 21.51 -11.34 12.44
C ARG A 543 20.87 -10.13 13.09
N ALA A 544 21.40 -8.96 12.82
CA ALA A 544 20.97 -7.69 13.36
C ALA A 544 20.77 -6.65 12.26
N VAL A 545 19.67 -5.92 12.34
CA VAL A 545 19.47 -4.69 11.58
C VAL A 545 19.76 -3.52 12.50
N VAL A 546 20.61 -2.61 12.06
CA VAL A 546 20.98 -1.42 12.81
C VAL A 546 20.45 -0.21 12.05
N VAL A 547 19.53 0.54 12.67
CA VAL A 547 19.13 1.86 12.22
C VAL A 547 19.77 2.87 13.15
N VAL A 548 20.52 3.80 12.63
CA VAL A 548 21.18 4.84 13.44
C VAL A 548 21.05 6.20 12.77
N CYS A 549 20.71 7.20 13.60
CA CYS A 549 20.58 8.61 13.20
C CYS A 549 21.77 9.42 13.66
N GLN A 550 22.07 10.49 12.95
CA GLN A 550 23.15 11.43 13.27
C GLN A 550 22.92 12.11 14.62
N ASP A 551 21.66 12.46 14.90
CA ASP A 551 21.21 13.10 16.15
C ASP A 551 19.73 12.79 16.44
N GLU A 552 19.24 13.31 17.56
CA GLU A 552 17.84 13.15 17.99
C GLU A 552 16.85 13.89 17.07
N ALA A 553 17.28 15.02 16.48
CA ALA A 553 16.46 15.77 15.53
C ALA A 553 16.21 14.95 14.25
N ALA A 554 17.21 14.24 13.77
CA ALA A 554 17.08 13.33 12.64
C ALA A 554 16.15 12.13 12.94
N ALA A 555 16.25 11.55 14.15
CA ALA A 555 15.36 10.48 14.61
C ALA A 555 13.91 10.94 14.68
N ARG A 556 13.68 12.13 15.22
CA ARG A 556 12.36 12.76 15.29
C ARG A 556 11.82 13.08 13.90
N ALA A 557 12.60 13.78 13.09
CA ALA A 557 12.15 14.23 11.76
C ALA A 557 11.84 13.05 10.82
N ARG A 558 12.66 11.99 10.85
CA ARG A 558 12.53 10.87 9.89
C ARG A 558 11.65 9.75 10.39
N PHE A 559 11.74 9.39 11.67
CA PHE A 559 11.06 8.23 12.27
C PHE A 559 9.94 8.63 13.22
N GLY A 560 9.76 9.90 13.53
CA GLY A 560 8.73 10.36 14.46
C GLY A 560 8.99 9.91 15.90
N ILE A 561 10.24 9.76 16.32
CA ILE A 561 10.64 9.29 17.65
C ILE A 561 10.97 10.47 18.57
N ASP A 562 10.25 10.61 19.67
CA ASP A 562 10.39 11.69 20.65
C ASP A 562 11.14 11.31 21.94
N GLU A 563 11.47 10.04 22.13
CA GLU A 563 12.00 9.51 23.39
C GLU A 563 13.51 9.68 23.57
N GLY A 564 14.20 10.53 22.80
CA GLY A 564 15.66 10.72 22.86
C GLY A 564 16.45 9.51 22.36
N GLU A 565 15.84 8.61 21.61
CA GLU A 565 16.52 7.49 20.96
C GLU A 565 17.21 7.95 19.66
N LEU A 566 18.47 7.50 19.48
CA LEU A 566 19.27 7.79 18.27
C LEU A 566 19.18 6.71 17.21
N GLY A 567 18.47 5.61 17.51
CA GLY A 567 18.37 4.46 16.62
C GLY A 567 17.97 3.22 17.37
N ILE A 568 18.13 2.07 16.73
CA ILE A 568 17.77 0.76 17.27
C ILE A 568 18.64 -0.34 16.69
N VAL A 569 18.82 -1.40 17.46
CA VAL A 569 19.33 -2.69 16.99
C VAL A 569 18.24 -3.74 17.17
N TYR A 570 17.78 -4.35 16.09
CA TYR A 570 16.75 -5.40 16.15
C TYR A 570 17.14 -6.65 15.37
N THR A 571 16.56 -7.77 15.80
CA THR A 571 16.81 -9.09 15.19
C THR A 571 16.10 -9.26 13.86
N ARG A 572 16.42 -10.31 13.11
CA ARG A 572 15.72 -10.69 11.87
C ARG A 572 14.19 -10.82 12.03
N THR A 573 13.72 -11.12 13.23
CA THR A 573 12.29 -11.24 13.54
C THR A 573 11.65 -9.97 14.11
N GLY A 574 12.31 -8.82 13.98
CA GLY A 574 11.77 -7.52 14.42
C GLY A 574 11.79 -7.30 15.93
N ARG A 575 12.45 -8.17 16.72
CA ARG A 575 12.60 -8.00 18.17
C ARG A 575 13.79 -7.13 18.47
N ARG A 576 13.67 -6.20 19.42
CA ARG A 576 14.80 -5.44 19.92
C ARG A 576 15.92 -6.39 20.36
N PHE A 577 17.14 -6.11 19.96
CA PHE A 577 18.26 -7.01 20.23
C PHE A 577 18.68 -7.00 21.69
N PHE A 578 18.86 -5.81 22.26
CA PHE A 578 19.28 -5.63 23.65
C PHE A 578 18.08 -5.53 24.61
N GLY A 579 18.18 -6.19 25.76
CA GLY A 579 17.25 -6.01 26.88
C GLY A 579 17.52 -4.73 27.68
N ASP A 580 18.78 -4.28 27.71
CA ASP A 580 19.23 -3.05 28.34
C ASP A 580 19.32 -1.91 27.35
N ARG A 581 18.48 -0.86 27.51
CA ARG A 581 18.45 0.35 26.68
C ARG A 581 19.76 1.15 26.77
N GLN A 582 20.44 1.15 27.89
CA GLN A 582 21.70 1.86 28.04
C GLN A 582 22.83 1.16 27.27
N GLN A 583 22.89 -0.16 27.30
CA GLN A 583 23.83 -0.92 26.48
C GLN A 583 23.59 -0.68 24.98
N GLU A 584 22.33 -0.73 24.55
CA GLU A 584 21.98 -0.44 23.16
C GLU A 584 22.44 0.97 22.75
N ARG A 585 22.18 1.97 23.58
CA ARG A 585 22.62 3.37 23.33
C ARG A 585 24.14 3.46 23.17
N ARG A 586 24.92 2.82 24.06
CA ARG A 586 26.38 2.82 23.93
C ARG A 586 26.87 2.18 22.62
N VAL A 587 26.24 1.08 22.20
CA VAL A 587 26.57 0.43 20.92
C VAL A 587 26.21 1.35 19.74
N LEU A 588 25.04 1.98 19.77
CA LEU A 588 24.62 2.93 18.72
C LEU A 588 25.51 4.17 18.68
N ASP A 589 25.92 4.72 19.82
CA ASP A 589 26.85 5.85 19.92
C ASP A 589 28.20 5.53 19.27
N ARG A 590 28.72 4.31 19.46
CA ARG A 590 29.95 3.84 18.80
C ARG A 590 29.80 3.71 17.29
N VAL A 591 28.68 3.11 16.84
CA VAL A 591 28.38 3.02 15.39
C VAL A 591 28.27 4.41 14.78
N ARG A 592 27.56 5.33 15.42
CA ARG A 592 27.41 6.73 15.00
C ARG A 592 28.77 7.44 14.92
N ALA A 593 29.61 7.29 15.92
CA ALA A 593 30.94 7.88 15.93
C ALA A 593 31.81 7.32 14.79
N ALA A 594 31.72 6.02 14.51
CA ALA A 594 32.43 5.39 13.40
C ALA A 594 31.92 5.91 12.04
N MET A 595 30.61 6.09 11.86
CA MET A 595 30.01 6.69 10.66
C MET A 595 30.49 8.13 10.45
N THR A 596 30.55 8.91 11.53
CA THR A 596 31.05 10.30 11.51
C THR A 596 32.53 10.35 11.12
N ALA A 597 33.39 9.52 11.74
CA ALA A 597 34.81 9.46 11.45
C ALA A 597 35.09 8.99 10.00
N ALA A 598 34.21 8.15 9.43
CA ALA A 598 34.34 7.69 8.05
C ALA A 598 33.74 8.68 7.01
N GLY A 599 33.14 9.80 7.45
CA GLY A 599 32.54 10.81 6.58
C GLY A 599 31.24 10.37 5.88
N VAL A 600 30.51 9.40 6.46
CA VAL A 600 29.32 8.79 5.83
C VAL A 600 28.18 9.80 5.68
N TRP A 601 27.99 10.68 6.66
CA TRP A 601 26.91 11.67 6.66
C TRP A 601 27.03 12.65 5.49
N GLU A 602 28.25 13.12 5.23
CA GLU A 602 28.58 14.07 4.16
C GLU A 602 28.60 13.38 2.80
N GLU A 603 29.24 12.19 2.70
CA GLU A 603 29.37 11.43 1.45
C GLU A 603 27.98 11.07 0.87
N PHE A 604 27.06 10.65 1.73
CA PHE A 604 25.71 10.23 1.29
C PHE A 604 24.64 11.30 1.50
N GLN A 605 25.00 12.50 1.97
CA GLN A 605 24.07 13.60 2.28
C GLN A 605 22.87 13.08 3.10
N THR A 606 23.15 12.37 4.18
CA THR A 606 22.16 11.65 4.99
C THR A 606 22.31 11.97 6.47
N SER A 607 21.21 11.97 7.19
CA SER A 607 21.17 12.06 8.65
C SER A 607 20.83 10.73 9.34
N TRP A 608 20.64 9.66 8.57
CA TRP A 608 20.36 8.31 9.09
C TRP A 608 20.86 7.24 8.13
N VAL A 609 21.13 6.05 8.66
CA VAL A 609 21.49 4.86 7.86
C VAL A 609 20.77 3.62 8.39
N CYS A 610 20.50 2.67 7.48
CA CYS A 610 20.04 1.32 7.78
C CYS A 610 21.09 0.31 7.34
N LEU A 611 21.55 -0.51 8.28
CA LEU A 611 22.61 -1.51 8.05
C LEU A 611 22.06 -2.91 8.27
N ASP A 612 22.60 -3.86 7.51
CA ASP A 612 22.43 -5.29 7.72
C ASP A 612 23.74 -5.88 8.26
N CYS A 613 23.68 -6.46 9.46
CA CYS A 613 24.84 -6.81 10.25
C CYS A 613 24.72 -8.21 10.86
N GLU A 614 25.85 -8.73 11.36
CA GLU A 614 25.88 -9.83 12.32
C GLU A 614 26.47 -9.32 13.63
N LEU A 615 25.82 -9.59 14.76
CA LEU A 615 26.29 -9.22 16.09
C LEU A 615 26.74 -10.48 16.85
N MET A 616 27.99 -10.49 17.31
CA MET A 616 28.64 -11.59 18.01
C MET A 616 28.99 -11.18 19.44
N PRO A 617 29.15 -12.14 20.38
CA PRO A 617 29.10 -13.58 20.17
C PRO A 617 27.67 -14.13 20.05
N TRP A 618 27.51 -15.33 19.49
CA TRP A 618 26.23 -16.02 19.50
C TRP A 618 25.67 -16.19 20.91
N SER A 619 26.50 -16.40 21.90
CA SER A 619 26.14 -16.50 23.33
C SER A 619 25.45 -15.24 23.86
N ALA A 620 25.64 -14.06 23.27
CA ALA A 620 24.98 -12.83 23.73
C ALA A 620 23.44 -12.91 23.67
N LYS A 621 22.89 -13.66 22.71
CA LYS A 621 21.43 -13.83 22.56
C LYS A 621 20.93 -15.24 22.87
N ALA A 622 21.77 -16.27 22.71
CA ALA A 622 21.37 -17.68 22.78
C ALA A 622 21.74 -18.37 24.12
N GLN A 623 21.94 -17.61 25.20
CA GLN A 623 22.42 -18.14 26.49
C GLN A 623 21.57 -19.29 27.06
N GLU A 624 20.24 -19.14 27.04
CA GLU A 624 19.33 -20.16 27.56
C GLU A 624 19.41 -21.46 26.73
N LEU A 625 19.40 -21.32 25.40
CA LEU A 625 19.55 -22.43 24.48
C LEU A 625 20.88 -23.16 24.66
N LEU A 626 21.96 -22.41 24.84
CA LEU A 626 23.28 -22.97 25.08
C LEU A 626 23.34 -23.77 26.41
N ARG A 627 22.77 -23.22 27.49
CA ARG A 627 22.77 -23.89 28.81
C ARG A 627 21.84 -25.09 28.84
N SER A 628 20.61 -24.95 28.35
CA SER A 628 19.57 -26.00 28.49
C SER A 628 19.75 -27.14 27.49
N GLN A 629 20.29 -26.90 26.32
CA GLN A 629 20.41 -27.90 25.27
C GLN A 629 21.86 -28.28 24.95
N TYR A 630 22.70 -27.35 24.49
CA TYR A 630 24.04 -27.69 24.00
C TYR A 630 25.00 -28.15 25.12
N ALA A 631 25.09 -27.36 26.16
CA ALA A 631 25.98 -27.68 27.32
C ALA A 631 25.49 -28.94 28.06
N ALA A 632 24.18 -29.07 28.25
CA ALA A 632 23.58 -30.25 28.86
C ALA A 632 23.86 -31.53 28.07
N THR A 633 23.62 -31.51 26.74
CA THR A 633 23.90 -32.64 25.83
C THR A 633 25.38 -33.00 25.83
N GLY A 634 26.25 -31.99 25.73
CA GLY A 634 27.70 -32.16 25.73
C GLY A 634 28.21 -32.76 27.09
N ALA A 635 27.69 -32.28 28.20
CA ALA A 635 28.06 -32.83 29.54
C ALA A 635 27.61 -34.27 29.72
N ALA A 636 26.35 -34.58 29.38
CA ALA A 636 25.80 -35.94 29.48
C ALA A 636 26.55 -36.91 28.59
N GLY A 637 26.83 -36.56 27.34
CA GLY A 637 27.57 -37.43 26.41
C GLY A 637 29.01 -37.70 26.88
N ARG A 638 29.74 -36.67 27.32
CA ARG A 638 31.12 -36.84 27.86
C ARG A 638 31.17 -37.70 29.11
N ALA A 639 30.12 -37.67 29.94
CA ALA A 639 30.07 -38.48 31.13
C ALA A 639 29.67 -39.94 30.87
N SER A 640 28.76 -40.18 29.96
CA SER A 640 28.16 -41.54 29.76
C SER A 640 28.86 -42.39 28.71
N LEU A 641 29.22 -41.81 27.54
CA LEU A 641 29.72 -42.59 26.41
C LEU A 641 31.06 -43.31 26.67
N PRO A 642 32.10 -42.70 27.26
CA PRO A 642 33.32 -43.40 27.58
C PRO A 642 33.14 -44.49 28.61
N ARG A 643 32.25 -44.34 29.57
CA ARG A 643 31.91 -45.35 30.57
C ARG A 643 31.22 -46.53 29.93
N ALA A 644 30.24 -46.28 29.03
CA ALA A 644 29.57 -47.34 28.31
C ALA A 644 30.55 -48.16 27.44
N ALA A 645 31.45 -47.48 26.71
CA ALA A 645 32.47 -48.10 25.92
C ALA A 645 33.39 -49.01 26.76
N SER A 646 33.90 -48.52 27.88
CA SER A 646 34.76 -49.29 28.79
C SER A 646 34.03 -50.50 29.41
N MET A 647 32.76 -50.35 29.81
CA MET A 647 31.97 -51.47 30.33
C MET A 647 31.74 -52.54 29.28
N LEU A 648 31.46 -52.15 28.04
CA LEU A 648 31.29 -53.09 26.93
C LEU A 648 32.62 -53.80 26.56
N GLU A 649 33.74 -53.08 26.62
CA GLU A 649 35.08 -53.65 26.43
C GLU A 649 35.40 -54.71 27.52
N MET A 650 35.11 -54.39 28.79
CA MET A 650 35.24 -55.35 29.88
C MET A 650 34.31 -56.55 29.70
N ALA A 651 33.09 -56.35 29.20
CA ALA A 651 32.16 -57.43 28.90
C ALA A 651 32.70 -58.33 27.76
N ALA A 652 33.24 -57.70 26.70
CA ALA A 652 33.81 -58.46 25.56
C ALA A 652 34.97 -59.37 25.97
N VAL A 653 35.75 -59.03 26.98
CA VAL A 653 36.80 -59.89 27.55
C VAL A 653 36.21 -61.16 28.22
N ARG A 654 34.99 -61.07 28.78
CA ARG A 654 34.32 -62.15 29.49
C ARG A 654 33.38 -63.00 28.67
N LEU A 655 32.96 -62.55 27.47
CA LEU A 655 32.04 -63.18 26.58
C LEU A 655 32.82 -64.04 25.53
N ALA A 656 32.11 -64.97 24.83
CA ALA A 656 32.69 -65.81 23.75
C ALA A 656 31.74 -65.74 22.52
N GLY A 657 32.29 -66.09 21.35
CA GLY A 657 31.56 -66.21 20.10
C GLY A 657 30.82 -64.90 19.71
N ASP A 658 29.65 -65.02 19.15
CA ASP A 658 28.87 -63.86 18.63
C ASP A 658 28.58 -62.77 19.67
N GLU A 659 28.47 -63.11 20.96
CA GLU A 659 28.23 -62.15 22.03
C GLU A 659 29.44 -61.27 22.28
N ARG A 660 30.63 -61.82 22.23
CA ARG A 660 31.91 -61.10 22.28
C ARG A 660 32.03 -60.11 21.13
N ASP A 661 31.73 -60.59 19.91
CA ASP A 661 31.84 -59.73 18.74
C ASP A 661 30.85 -58.59 18.77
N ARG A 662 29.61 -58.83 19.22
CA ARG A 662 28.60 -57.75 19.44
C ARG A 662 29.04 -56.76 20.48
N ALA A 663 29.61 -57.22 21.61
CA ALA A 663 30.09 -56.31 22.66
C ALA A 663 31.27 -55.47 22.17
N SER A 664 32.19 -56.04 21.41
CA SER A 664 33.34 -55.36 20.81
C SER A 664 32.91 -54.27 19.82
N VAL A 665 31.97 -54.63 18.90
CA VAL A 665 31.38 -53.67 17.94
C VAL A 665 30.66 -52.54 18.67
N ALA A 666 29.85 -52.85 19.67
CA ALA A 666 29.16 -51.82 20.49
C ALA A 666 30.14 -50.90 21.24
N SER A 667 31.21 -51.49 21.85
CA SER A 667 32.25 -50.69 22.50
C SER A 667 32.90 -49.68 21.56
N ALA A 668 33.31 -50.13 20.37
CA ALA A 668 33.89 -49.26 19.33
C ALA A 668 32.93 -48.17 18.88
N ALA A 669 31.63 -48.48 18.72
CA ALA A 669 30.62 -47.52 18.37
C ALA A 669 30.41 -46.45 19.44
N PHE A 670 30.37 -46.84 20.75
CA PHE A 670 30.26 -45.86 21.85
C PHE A 670 31.53 -45.00 22.02
N ALA A 671 32.70 -45.55 21.74
CA ALA A 671 33.95 -44.79 21.74
C ALA A 671 33.97 -43.75 20.65
N ALA A 672 33.61 -44.11 19.41
CA ALA A 672 33.50 -43.18 18.28
C ALA A 672 32.47 -42.06 18.54
N ARG A 673 31.33 -42.40 19.15
CA ARG A 673 30.33 -41.37 19.58
C ARG A 673 30.89 -40.45 20.66
N GLY A 674 31.71 -40.95 21.56
CA GLY A 674 32.42 -40.17 22.61
C GLY A 674 33.37 -39.15 21.97
N GLU A 675 34.12 -39.51 20.90
CA GLU A 675 34.95 -38.57 20.15
C GLU A 675 34.10 -37.50 19.44
N ASN A 676 32.97 -37.90 18.83
CA ASN A 676 32.08 -36.95 18.16
C ASN A 676 31.45 -35.95 19.11
N ILE A 677 31.12 -36.36 20.36
CA ILE A 677 30.66 -35.44 21.39
C ILE A 677 31.77 -34.45 21.81
N GLN A 678 33.01 -34.88 21.83
CA GLN A 678 34.13 -33.92 22.12
C GLN A 678 34.26 -32.90 21.00
N LYS A 679 34.17 -33.29 19.73
CA LYS A 679 34.16 -32.42 18.57
C LYS A 679 32.96 -31.42 18.61
N PHE A 680 31.77 -31.91 18.98
CA PHE A 680 30.59 -31.11 19.14
C PHE A 680 30.77 -29.99 20.21
N VAL A 681 31.33 -30.37 21.35
CA VAL A 681 31.61 -29.43 22.46
C VAL A 681 32.66 -28.41 22.05
N ALA A 682 33.74 -28.87 21.37
CA ALA A 682 34.79 -27.98 20.88
C ALA A 682 34.21 -26.98 19.86
N ALA A 683 33.35 -27.44 18.94
CA ALA A 683 32.75 -26.63 17.90
C ALA A 683 31.91 -25.49 18.48
N TYR A 684 30.88 -25.76 19.32
CA TYR A 684 30.02 -24.67 19.79
C TYR A 684 30.75 -23.70 20.75
N ARG A 685 31.79 -24.15 21.45
CA ARG A 685 32.56 -23.29 22.35
C ARG A 685 33.33 -22.18 21.64
N GLN A 686 33.72 -22.38 20.39
CA GLN A 686 34.43 -21.38 19.59
C GLN A 686 33.60 -20.12 19.36
N TYR A 687 32.30 -20.21 19.41
CA TYR A 687 31.38 -19.12 19.14
C TYR A 687 30.75 -18.52 20.41
N CYS A 688 31.29 -18.93 21.60
CA CYS A 688 30.76 -18.50 22.88
C CYS A 688 31.91 -17.93 23.70
N TRP A 689 31.84 -16.66 24.00
CA TRP A 689 32.72 -15.99 24.95
C TRP A 689 31.88 -15.11 25.91
N THR A 690 32.46 -14.71 27.04
CA THR A 690 31.82 -13.81 27.98
C THR A 690 31.77 -12.40 27.45
N VAL A 691 30.69 -11.69 27.71
CA VAL A 691 30.51 -10.29 27.40
C VAL A 691 30.48 -9.52 28.72
N ASP A 692 31.65 -9.05 29.16
CA ASP A 692 31.82 -8.29 30.38
C ASP A 692 31.81 -6.77 30.11
N SER A 693 32.10 -6.39 28.87
CA SER A 693 32.11 -5.02 28.37
C SER A 693 31.60 -4.92 26.96
N ASP A 694 31.30 -3.68 26.47
CA ASP A 694 30.90 -3.45 25.12
C ASP A 694 32.01 -3.75 24.08
N ASP A 695 33.28 -3.81 24.49
CA ASP A 695 34.41 -4.22 23.63
C ASP A 695 34.43 -5.73 23.35
N ASP A 696 33.70 -6.53 24.11
CA ASP A 696 33.59 -7.97 23.90
C ASP A 696 32.52 -8.29 22.83
N LEU A 697 31.68 -7.32 22.46
CA LEU A 697 30.77 -7.41 21.35
C LEU A 697 31.52 -7.15 20.05
N LYS A 698 31.15 -7.89 18.97
CA LYS A 698 31.68 -7.64 17.62
C LYS A 698 30.49 -7.47 16.67
N LEU A 699 30.40 -6.31 16.05
CA LEU A 699 29.40 -5.98 15.01
C LEU A 699 30.07 -6.06 13.64
N ALA A 700 29.62 -6.97 12.80
CA ALA A 700 30.08 -7.11 11.43
C ALA A 700 29.00 -6.63 10.45
N PRO A 701 29.05 -5.38 9.97
CA PRO A 701 28.14 -4.89 8.95
C PRO A 701 28.59 -5.39 7.56
N PHE A 702 27.65 -5.80 6.72
CA PHE A 702 27.94 -6.27 5.36
C PHE A 702 27.05 -5.63 4.28
N HIS A 703 25.98 -4.91 4.66
CA HIS A 703 25.24 -4.07 3.72
C HIS A 703 24.91 -2.70 4.33
N LEU A 704 25.21 -1.65 3.61
CA LEU A 704 24.58 -0.34 3.76
C LEU A 704 23.32 -0.37 2.90
N LEU A 705 22.16 -0.58 3.52
CA LEU A 705 20.92 -0.84 2.82
C LEU A 705 20.24 0.42 2.30
N ALA A 706 20.15 1.45 3.16
CA ALA A 706 19.44 2.68 2.83
C ALA A 706 20.03 3.89 3.58
N THR A 707 19.92 5.04 2.93
CA THR A 707 20.21 6.38 3.42
C THR A 707 19.08 7.31 3.04
N GLU A 708 19.15 8.62 3.36
CA GLU A 708 18.12 9.56 2.94
C GLU A 708 17.95 9.56 1.41
N GLY A 709 16.72 9.42 0.96
CA GLY A 709 16.34 9.44 -0.45
C GLY A 709 16.82 8.26 -1.31
N ARG A 710 17.54 7.27 -0.75
CA ARG A 710 18.13 6.19 -1.56
C ARG A 710 18.18 4.83 -0.86
N VAL A 711 17.84 3.78 -1.63
CA VAL A 711 18.12 2.37 -1.30
C VAL A 711 19.29 1.91 -2.17
N HIS A 712 20.34 1.36 -1.54
CA HIS A 712 21.59 0.99 -2.22
C HIS A 712 21.56 -0.42 -2.85
N ALA A 713 20.39 -0.94 -3.17
CA ALA A 713 20.20 -2.21 -3.87
C ALA A 713 20.69 -2.19 -5.34
N ASP A 714 21.06 -1.03 -5.86
CA ASP A 714 21.69 -0.81 -7.16
C ASP A 714 23.21 -0.97 -7.14
N LYS A 715 23.82 -1.06 -5.97
CA LYS A 715 25.25 -1.26 -5.77
C LYS A 715 25.58 -2.75 -5.73
N ASN A 716 26.82 -3.10 -6.12
CA ASN A 716 27.29 -4.47 -6.00
C ASN A 716 27.79 -4.79 -4.57
N HIS A 717 27.95 -6.06 -4.25
CA HIS A 717 28.39 -6.48 -2.92
C HIS A 717 29.80 -5.99 -2.55
N VAL A 718 30.71 -5.86 -3.49
CA VAL A 718 32.06 -5.31 -3.26
C VAL A 718 31.98 -3.88 -2.77
N TRP A 719 31.15 -3.05 -3.40
CA TRP A 719 30.92 -1.67 -2.95
C TRP A 719 30.42 -1.61 -1.50
N HIS A 720 29.49 -2.48 -1.12
CA HIS A 720 28.98 -2.53 0.26
C HIS A 720 30.10 -2.90 1.22
N MET A 721 30.90 -3.92 0.90
CA MET A 721 31.99 -4.41 1.74
C MET A 721 33.07 -3.36 1.94
N ASP A 722 33.50 -2.71 0.85
CA ASP A 722 34.55 -1.70 0.89
C ASP A 722 34.11 -0.43 1.64
N THR A 723 32.87 0.01 1.42
CA THR A 723 32.27 1.15 2.13
C THR A 723 32.25 0.89 3.63
N LEU A 724 31.77 -0.29 4.04
CA LEU A 724 31.66 -0.64 5.44
C LEU A 724 32.99 -0.99 6.10
N ALA A 725 33.97 -1.50 5.33
CA ALA A 725 35.34 -1.71 5.85
C ALA A 725 35.97 -0.39 6.29
N ARG A 726 35.77 0.72 5.58
CA ARG A 726 36.22 2.06 5.99
C ARG A 726 35.61 2.48 7.32
N VAL A 727 34.30 2.23 7.50
CA VAL A 727 33.61 2.51 8.77
C VAL A 727 34.18 1.66 9.92
N CYS A 728 34.41 0.37 9.67
CA CYS A 728 34.97 -0.54 10.68
C CYS A 728 36.37 -0.15 11.12
N GLN A 729 37.15 0.51 10.28
CA GLN A 729 38.52 1.01 10.63
C GLN A 729 38.44 2.07 11.72
N ALA A 730 37.36 2.79 11.87
CA ALA A 730 37.21 3.85 12.87
C ALA A 730 36.97 3.30 14.30
N ASP A 731 36.49 2.07 14.43
CA ASP A 731 36.35 1.39 15.73
C ASP A 731 36.62 -0.12 15.60
N THR A 732 37.88 -0.47 15.48
CA THR A 732 38.34 -1.88 15.33
C THR A 732 38.11 -2.74 16.57
N ARG A 733 37.76 -2.14 17.73
CA ARG A 733 37.45 -2.89 18.95
C ARG A 733 36.08 -3.56 18.89
N MET A 734 35.07 -2.85 18.36
CA MET A 734 33.71 -3.37 18.27
C MET A 734 33.30 -3.73 16.82
N MET A 735 33.71 -2.95 15.82
CA MET A 735 33.31 -3.17 14.44
C MET A 735 34.33 -4.06 13.70
N LEU A 736 33.81 -5.05 12.97
CA LEU A 736 34.61 -6.04 12.27
C LEU A 736 34.28 -5.99 10.77
N ALA A 737 35.30 -5.65 9.97
CA ALA A 737 35.17 -5.77 8.51
C ALA A 737 35.14 -7.25 8.11
N THR A 738 34.10 -7.70 7.42
CA THR A 738 33.97 -9.08 6.98
C THR A 738 34.94 -9.38 5.84
N PRO A 739 35.85 -10.37 5.96
CA PRO A 739 36.71 -10.80 4.85
C PRO A 739 35.87 -11.39 3.71
N TYR A 740 36.28 -11.08 2.48
CA TYR A 740 35.61 -11.60 1.29
C TYR A 740 36.57 -11.86 0.13
N GLN A 741 36.12 -12.67 -0.84
CA GLN A 741 36.81 -12.89 -2.12
C GLN A 741 35.81 -12.83 -3.27
N VAL A 742 36.24 -12.28 -4.41
CA VAL A 742 35.49 -12.31 -5.67
C VAL A 742 35.93 -13.51 -6.48
N ILE A 743 34.99 -14.39 -6.85
CA ILE A 743 35.24 -15.63 -7.57
C ILE A 743 34.53 -15.59 -8.92
N ASP A 744 35.29 -15.82 -9.98
CA ASP A 744 34.73 -16.11 -11.31
C ASP A 744 34.32 -17.60 -11.36
N VAL A 745 33.01 -17.84 -11.43
CA VAL A 745 32.47 -19.21 -11.43
C VAL A 745 32.57 -19.89 -12.81
N THR A 746 33.09 -19.19 -13.80
CA THR A 746 33.38 -19.74 -15.13
C THR A 746 34.83 -20.21 -15.29
N ASP A 747 35.73 -19.74 -14.39
CA ASP A 747 37.13 -20.06 -14.35
C ASP A 747 37.46 -21.11 -13.26
N ALA A 748 38.07 -22.22 -13.65
CA ALA A 748 38.38 -23.30 -12.73
C ALA A 748 39.41 -22.95 -11.66
N GLU A 749 40.43 -22.14 -11.99
CA GLU A 749 41.43 -21.68 -11.02
C GLU A 749 40.82 -20.74 -9.99
N SER A 750 39.97 -19.83 -10.41
CA SER A 750 39.22 -18.97 -9.52
C SER A 750 38.33 -19.76 -8.56
N GLN A 751 37.61 -20.74 -9.05
CA GLN A 751 36.83 -21.66 -8.20
C GLN A 751 37.70 -22.41 -7.19
N ALA A 752 38.87 -22.92 -7.63
CA ALA A 752 39.80 -23.62 -6.74
C ALA A 752 40.28 -22.71 -5.58
N ARG A 753 40.63 -21.46 -5.87
CA ARG A 753 40.99 -20.46 -4.82
C ARG A 753 39.86 -20.26 -3.82
N GLY A 754 38.62 -20.16 -4.29
CA GLY A 754 37.45 -20.00 -3.41
C GLY A 754 37.18 -21.22 -2.51
N ILE A 755 37.42 -22.44 -3.04
CA ILE A 755 37.32 -23.68 -2.28
C ILE A 755 38.43 -23.80 -1.25
N GLU A 756 39.65 -23.45 -1.62
CA GLU A 756 40.80 -23.46 -0.72
C GLU A 756 40.57 -22.48 0.45
N TRP A 757 40.13 -21.24 0.15
CA TRP A 757 39.81 -20.26 1.18
C TRP A 757 38.72 -20.75 2.13
N TRP A 758 37.64 -21.39 1.63
CA TRP A 758 36.62 -22.00 2.48
C TRP A 758 37.18 -23.11 3.36
N SER A 759 38.09 -23.94 2.81
CA SER A 759 38.73 -24.99 3.55
C SER A 759 39.59 -24.44 4.69
N GLU A 760 40.35 -23.38 4.45
CA GLU A 760 41.12 -22.70 5.46
C GLU A 760 40.24 -22.05 6.54
N LEU A 761 39.14 -21.36 6.15
CA LEU A 761 38.22 -20.77 7.11
C LEU A 761 37.62 -21.83 8.04
N THR A 762 37.17 -22.95 7.49
CA THR A 762 36.55 -24.03 8.25
C THR A 762 37.56 -24.83 9.08
N ALA A 763 38.79 -25.01 8.62
CA ALA A 763 39.87 -25.65 9.37
C ALA A 763 40.30 -24.85 10.60
N ARG A 764 40.22 -23.49 10.53
CA ARG A 764 40.46 -22.58 11.69
C ARG A 764 39.24 -22.47 12.61
N GLY A 765 38.18 -23.24 12.35
CA GLY A 765 36.95 -23.24 13.16
C GLY A 765 35.89 -22.23 12.72
N GLY A 766 36.06 -21.56 11.59
CA GLY A 766 35.01 -20.67 11.01
C GLY A 766 33.76 -21.43 10.60
N GLU A 767 32.62 -20.75 10.58
CA GLU A 767 31.33 -21.31 10.21
C GLU A 767 31.31 -21.79 8.73
N GLY A 768 32.06 -21.15 7.86
CA GLY A 768 32.07 -21.33 6.44
C GLY A 768 31.96 -20.00 5.70
N MET A 769 31.26 -19.98 4.57
CA MET A 769 31.05 -18.75 3.80
C MET A 769 29.61 -18.58 3.32
N VAL A 770 29.28 -17.33 2.99
CA VAL A 770 28.09 -16.93 2.25
C VAL A 770 28.50 -16.61 0.83
N VAL A 771 27.90 -17.26 -0.15
CA VAL A 771 28.13 -16.99 -1.58
C VAL A 771 26.96 -16.16 -2.11
N LYS A 772 27.27 -14.99 -2.64
CA LYS A 772 26.32 -14.02 -3.18
C LYS A 772 26.62 -13.72 -4.64
N PRO A 773 25.65 -13.38 -5.50
CA PRO A 773 25.97 -12.87 -6.83
C PRO A 773 26.78 -11.57 -6.66
N HIS A 774 27.62 -11.21 -7.64
CA HIS A 774 28.38 -9.94 -7.60
C HIS A 774 27.44 -8.73 -7.44
N ASP A 775 26.36 -8.69 -8.24
CA ASP A 775 25.34 -7.66 -8.13
C ASP A 775 24.37 -7.97 -6.98
N PHE A 776 24.02 -6.97 -6.18
CA PHE A 776 23.11 -7.12 -5.04
C PHE A 776 21.75 -7.70 -5.46
N VAL A 777 21.21 -7.26 -6.59
CA VAL A 777 20.00 -7.80 -7.22
C VAL A 777 20.36 -8.40 -8.56
N PHE A 778 20.41 -9.72 -8.65
CA PHE A 778 20.73 -10.43 -9.88
C PHE A 778 19.49 -11.12 -10.46
N LYS A 779 19.16 -10.83 -11.74
CA LYS A 779 18.12 -11.51 -12.50
C LYS A 779 18.76 -12.53 -13.42
N GLY A 780 18.68 -13.79 -13.03
CA GLY A 780 19.18 -14.90 -13.81
C GLY A 780 18.19 -15.41 -14.88
N ARG A 781 18.53 -16.53 -15.51
CA ARG A 781 17.73 -17.14 -16.59
C ARG A 781 16.29 -17.50 -16.20
N LYS A 782 16.02 -17.75 -14.92
CA LYS A 782 14.70 -18.14 -14.38
C LYS A 782 14.04 -17.06 -13.54
N GLY A 783 14.44 -15.80 -13.72
CA GLY A 783 13.97 -14.67 -12.93
C GLY A 783 14.93 -14.28 -11.81
N LEU A 784 14.41 -13.77 -10.69
CA LEU A 784 15.22 -13.33 -9.56
C LEU A 784 16.03 -14.52 -8.99
N SER A 785 17.36 -14.38 -8.92
CA SER A 785 18.27 -15.38 -8.35
C SER A 785 18.24 -15.32 -6.81
N GLN A 786 18.71 -16.39 -6.14
CA GLN A 786 18.91 -16.38 -4.69
C GLN A 786 19.83 -15.20 -4.30
N PRO A 787 19.47 -14.37 -3.31
CA PRO A 787 20.32 -13.27 -2.88
C PRO A 787 21.60 -13.76 -2.20
N ALA A 788 21.55 -14.94 -1.61
CA ALA A 788 22.68 -15.55 -0.96
C ALA A 788 22.49 -17.06 -0.78
N LEU A 789 23.58 -17.82 -0.82
CA LEU A 789 23.63 -19.24 -0.44
C LEU A 789 24.66 -19.42 0.67
N LYS A 790 24.29 -20.08 1.78
CA LYS A 790 25.24 -20.45 2.82
C LYS A 790 25.92 -21.78 2.49
N CYS A 791 27.24 -21.80 2.66
CA CYS A 791 28.07 -22.97 2.52
C CYS A 791 28.86 -23.19 3.81
N ARG A 792 28.38 -24.11 4.65
CA ARG A 792 28.81 -24.30 6.04
C ARG A 792 29.82 -25.42 6.15
N GLY A 793 30.79 -25.23 7.06
CA GLY A 793 31.82 -26.23 7.35
C GLY A 793 31.28 -27.40 8.17
N ARG A 794 32.02 -28.51 8.10
CA ARG A 794 31.69 -29.81 8.75
C ARG A 794 31.43 -29.64 10.26
N GLU A 795 32.34 -28.97 10.97
CA GLU A 795 32.24 -28.90 12.42
C GLU A 795 31.12 -27.93 12.86
N TYR A 796 30.81 -26.87 12.09
CA TYR A 796 29.65 -26.05 12.32
C TYR A 796 28.34 -26.84 12.11
N LEU A 797 28.23 -27.62 11.05
CA LEU A 797 27.06 -28.46 10.79
C LEU A 797 26.83 -29.49 11.91
N ARG A 798 27.89 -29.89 12.62
CA ARG A 798 27.80 -30.75 13.82
C ARG A 798 27.01 -30.07 14.94
N ILE A 799 27.11 -28.74 15.07
CA ILE A 799 26.29 -27.97 16.04
C ILE A 799 24.81 -28.04 15.65
N ILE A 800 24.52 -27.93 14.36
CA ILE A 800 23.14 -27.86 13.84
C ILE A 800 22.43 -29.23 13.84
N TYR A 801 23.11 -30.26 13.40
CA TYR A 801 22.51 -31.60 13.15
C TYR A 801 22.85 -32.64 14.20
N GLY A 802 23.71 -32.32 15.16
CA GLY A 802 24.11 -33.21 16.24
C GLY A 802 25.46 -33.87 16.02
N ALA A 803 26.01 -34.45 17.08
CA ALA A 803 27.38 -34.97 17.16
C ALA A 803 27.73 -35.96 16.08
N ASP A 804 26.82 -36.87 15.74
CA ASP A 804 27.03 -38.02 14.81
C ASP A 804 26.49 -37.73 13.40
N TYR A 805 26.19 -36.49 13.02
CA TYR A 805 25.47 -36.17 11.75
C TYR A 805 26.24 -36.58 10.48
N ASP A 806 27.58 -36.63 10.55
CA ASP A 806 28.48 -36.94 9.42
C ASP A 806 28.71 -38.46 9.25
N GLN A 807 28.10 -39.30 10.08
CA GLN A 807 28.06 -40.73 9.84
C GLN A 807 27.12 -41.09 8.68
N ALA A 808 27.49 -42.10 7.86
CA ALA A 808 26.83 -42.41 6.61
C ALA A 808 25.28 -42.47 6.68
N PRO A 809 24.62 -43.15 7.64
CA PRO A 809 23.15 -43.21 7.67
C PRO A 809 22.47 -41.85 7.92
N HIS A 810 23.12 -40.99 8.70
CA HIS A 810 22.60 -39.65 9.02
C HIS A 810 22.87 -38.68 7.89
N LEU A 811 24.08 -38.73 7.31
CA LEU A 811 24.48 -37.88 6.20
C LEU A 811 23.62 -38.13 4.96
N ASP A 812 23.33 -39.39 4.63
CA ASP A 812 22.50 -39.79 3.47
C ASP A 812 21.05 -39.29 3.65
N ARG A 813 20.51 -39.34 4.88
CA ARG A 813 19.20 -38.78 5.17
C ARG A 813 19.18 -37.26 4.95
N LEU A 814 20.23 -36.55 5.35
CA LEU A 814 20.35 -35.09 5.20
C LEU A 814 20.58 -34.70 3.72
N ARG A 815 21.26 -35.52 2.94
CA ARG A 815 21.46 -35.29 1.50
C ARG A 815 20.16 -35.27 0.71
N ASN A 816 19.12 -35.94 1.18
CA ASN A 816 17.79 -36.00 0.57
C ASN A 816 16.88 -34.83 0.98
N ARG A 817 17.40 -33.76 1.63
CA ARG A 817 16.63 -32.57 2.03
C ARG A 817 16.10 -31.78 0.83
N GLY A 818 14.88 -31.25 0.93
CA GLY A 818 14.21 -30.44 -0.10
C GLY A 818 14.52 -28.96 0.07
N LEU A 819 15.15 -28.32 -0.92
CA LEU A 819 15.48 -26.88 -0.87
C LEU A 819 14.40 -25.97 -1.44
N GLY A 820 13.45 -26.50 -2.20
CA GLY A 820 12.51 -25.70 -3.00
C GLY A 820 11.70 -24.70 -2.19
N ALA A 821 11.08 -25.14 -1.09
CA ALA A 821 10.28 -24.28 -0.21
C ALA A 821 11.15 -23.16 0.39
N LYS A 822 12.33 -23.50 0.94
CA LYS A 822 13.24 -22.54 1.56
C LYS A 822 13.78 -21.50 0.57
N ARG A 823 14.09 -21.91 -0.66
CA ARG A 823 14.52 -21.00 -1.73
C ARG A 823 13.41 -20.06 -2.17
N SER A 824 12.19 -20.58 -2.32
CA SER A 824 11.01 -19.75 -2.62
C SER A 824 10.74 -18.74 -1.52
N LEU A 825 10.84 -19.15 -0.26
CA LEU A 825 10.69 -18.28 0.91
C LEU A 825 11.73 -17.15 0.88
N ALA A 826 13.02 -17.46 0.76
CA ALA A 826 14.10 -16.48 0.73
C ALA A 826 13.91 -15.42 -0.38
N LEU A 827 13.45 -15.82 -1.56
CA LEU A 827 13.18 -14.90 -2.67
C LEU A 827 12.00 -13.95 -2.40
N ARG A 828 10.94 -14.44 -1.75
CA ARG A 828 9.78 -13.62 -1.39
C ARG A 828 10.14 -12.64 -0.28
N GLU A 829 10.83 -13.09 0.76
CA GLU A 829 11.33 -12.25 1.85
C GLU A 829 12.28 -11.18 1.32
N PHE A 830 13.21 -11.53 0.43
CA PHE A 830 14.13 -10.57 -0.19
C PHE A 830 13.37 -9.50 -1.00
N ALA A 831 12.41 -9.91 -1.82
CA ALA A 831 11.61 -8.98 -2.61
C ALA A 831 10.79 -8.02 -1.73
N LEU A 832 10.19 -8.54 -0.64
CA LEU A 832 9.46 -7.72 0.33
C LEU A 832 10.38 -6.77 1.10
N GLY A 833 11.56 -7.23 1.54
CA GLY A 833 12.50 -6.40 2.29
C GLY A 833 12.98 -5.18 1.49
N ILE A 834 13.34 -5.39 0.23
CA ILE A 834 13.74 -4.28 -0.66
C ILE A 834 12.55 -3.36 -0.96
N GLU A 835 11.37 -3.91 -1.24
CA GLU A 835 10.16 -3.11 -1.47
C GLU A 835 9.80 -2.26 -0.25
N GLY A 836 9.90 -2.80 0.98
CA GLY A 836 9.66 -2.06 2.22
C GLY A 836 10.61 -0.87 2.38
N LEU A 837 11.92 -1.08 2.15
CA LEU A 837 12.90 0.01 2.17
C LEU A 837 12.63 1.07 1.09
N GLU A 838 12.31 0.65 -0.14
CA GLU A 838 11.99 1.57 -1.22
C GLU A 838 10.77 2.42 -0.90
N ARG A 839 9.72 1.83 -0.31
CA ARG A 839 8.53 2.56 0.15
C ARG A 839 8.88 3.55 1.27
N PHE A 840 9.68 3.13 2.25
CA PHE A 840 10.13 4.00 3.31
C PHE A 840 10.91 5.20 2.78
N VAL A 841 11.88 4.97 1.91
CA VAL A 841 12.70 6.03 1.30
C VAL A 841 11.85 7.00 0.45
N ARG A 842 10.80 6.49 -0.23
CA ARG A 842 9.82 7.32 -0.96
C ARG A 842 8.84 8.06 -0.05
N LYS A 843 8.99 7.96 1.28
CA LYS A 843 8.09 8.58 2.27
C LYS A 843 6.63 8.13 2.12
N GLU A 844 6.40 6.88 1.70
CA GLU A 844 5.06 6.30 1.75
C GLU A 844 4.61 6.13 3.22
N PRO A 845 3.29 6.17 3.53
CA PRO A 845 2.78 5.92 4.89
C PRO A 845 3.36 4.65 5.49
N LEU A 846 3.70 4.66 6.78
CA LEU A 846 4.42 3.56 7.43
C LEU A 846 3.68 2.22 7.33
N ARG A 847 2.34 2.22 7.34
CA ARG A 847 1.53 1.03 7.09
C ARG A 847 1.86 0.33 5.75
N ARG A 848 2.26 1.09 4.72
CA ARG A 848 2.67 0.53 3.42
C ARG A 848 4.04 -0.15 3.48
N VAL A 849 4.91 0.34 4.34
CA VAL A 849 6.19 -0.31 4.69
C VAL A 849 5.91 -1.58 5.48
N HIS A 850 5.01 -1.50 6.44
CA HIS A 850 4.62 -2.61 7.30
C HIS A 850 3.91 -3.75 6.55
N GLU A 851 3.20 -3.49 5.45
CA GLU A 851 2.73 -4.58 4.57
C GLU A 851 3.87 -5.51 4.16
N CYS A 852 5.06 -4.96 3.91
CA CYS A 852 6.25 -5.74 3.56
C CYS A 852 6.88 -6.41 4.79
N VAL A 853 7.07 -5.66 5.87
CA VAL A 853 7.68 -6.15 7.13
C VAL A 853 6.85 -7.27 7.74
N PHE A 854 5.53 -7.07 7.88
CA PHE A 854 4.61 -8.09 8.39
C PHE A 854 4.47 -9.27 7.43
N GLY A 855 4.56 -9.00 6.12
CA GLY A 855 4.62 -10.03 5.10
C GLY A 855 5.79 -10.98 5.29
N ILE A 856 6.98 -10.48 5.64
CA ILE A 856 8.16 -11.31 5.94
C ILE A 856 7.91 -12.15 7.19
N LEU A 857 7.40 -11.54 8.28
CA LEU A 857 7.08 -12.27 9.51
C LEU A 857 6.03 -13.37 9.30
N ALA A 858 5.02 -13.10 8.49
CA ALA A 858 4.00 -14.07 8.13
C ALA A 858 4.59 -15.24 7.34
N LEU A 859 5.43 -14.95 6.34
CA LEU A 859 6.09 -15.98 5.52
C LEU A 859 7.00 -16.89 6.35
N GLU A 860 7.58 -16.39 7.45
CA GLU A 860 8.44 -17.18 8.33
C GLU A 860 7.71 -18.38 8.97
N SER A 861 6.39 -18.32 9.13
CA SER A 861 5.55 -19.41 9.63
C SER A 861 5.28 -20.51 8.58
N GLU A 862 5.66 -20.31 7.31
CA GLU A 862 5.49 -21.33 6.28
C GLU A 862 6.38 -22.56 6.52
N PRO A 863 5.85 -23.77 6.35
CA PRO A 863 6.62 -24.96 6.58
C PRO A 863 7.75 -25.11 5.54
N VAL A 864 8.93 -25.44 6.03
CA VAL A 864 10.09 -25.84 5.24
C VAL A 864 10.50 -27.27 5.61
N ASP A 865 11.38 -27.86 4.80
CA ASP A 865 11.90 -29.19 5.12
C ASP A 865 12.60 -29.18 6.50
N PRO A 866 12.18 -30.00 7.46
CA PRO A 866 12.73 -29.98 8.82
C PRO A 866 14.22 -30.38 8.89
N ARG A 867 14.79 -30.83 7.79
CA ARG A 867 16.22 -31.16 7.66
C ARG A 867 17.09 -29.96 7.22
N LEU A 868 16.52 -28.76 7.12
CA LEU A 868 17.22 -27.52 6.72
C LEU A 868 17.77 -26.70 7.88
#